data_05195e8f3d6e03d11c1af2b38ae6c633
#
_entry.id   05195e8f3d6e03d11c1af2b38ae6c633
#
_cell.length_a   1.000
_cell.length_b   1.000
_cell.length_c   1.000
_cell.angle_alpha   90.00
_cell.angle_beta   90.00
_cell.angle_gamma   90.00
#
_symmetry.space_group_name_H-M   'P 1'
#
loop_
_entity.id
_entity.type
_entity.pdbx_description
1 polymer ?
#
loop_
_entity_poly.entity_id
_entity_poly.type
_entity_poly.pdbx_seq_one_letter_code
_entity_poly.pdbx_strand_id
1 'polypeptide(L)'
;MSAAAQSAPPKQSVWSKAFGYLQRIGKALMVPVAILPAAGLLLGIGAGLQQPTLTEIAPWLTNEFWVTVATVMQASGDVIFANLALIFAIGVAIGLANDAGVAALAATVGYLIFNVSISTLLGLTPQDVVDDPGRYTTVLGTPTLQTGVFGGLAIGILAAWAYNRFFTIQLTPALGFFAGKRFVPIITAALSLLVGAATIVIWPPIQDGINTFASEVVLANPVPGAFVFGLIERALIPFGLHHAWYPIFWYQFGEYTTAAGDLVIGDQRIWFAQLADGMNQVPTENAKGQLVEYPDFTAGTYMTGKYPFMMFGLPAAALAMYHSAKTHRRKVVAGLFFSAALTSFLTGITEPIEFTFLFVAPLLFVVHAFFAGLSFMIMELMNIHIAVSFSGGLIDFFLFGILPGRQPWYLVILVGLGFAGVYYVVFRAGIRLLDAKIPGREDDIGDETADMLDPGSYDVAGERNSELAAGGQLAVAAPPTMGGKLVQAFGGSDNIKNLDACITRLRIEVLDKTKVDKATIQKLGAAGVLEIGNNVQAIFGPKAEGLKGEMQDAMAAGPIEAAGAAGPPAPQPAAADDLPDSEAGKLIRAFGGKDNIKNLDACITRLRVEVFDKTKVDKAGIQKLGAAGVLEVGNNVQAIFGPRAEALKTEMQKLM
;
A
#
# COMPACT_ATOMS: atom_id res chain seq x y z
N MET A 1 25.77 44.76 -17.58
CA MET A 1 26.39 43.43 -17.66
C MET A 1 26.68 42.97 -16.26
N SER A 2 25.85 42.10 -15.71
CA SER A 2 26.16 41.34 -14.50
C SER A 2 25.50 39.99 -14.70
N ALA A 3 26.29 38.97 -15.01
CA ALA A 3 25.87 37.60 -15.15
C ALA A 3 25.67 37.06 -13.72
N ALA A 4 24.43 36.81 -13.34
CA ALA A 4 24.09 36.08 -12.12
C ALA A 4 24.59 34.62 -12.27
N ALA A 5 25.62 34.29 -11.52
CA ALA A 5 26.12 32.93 -11.39
C ALA A 5 25.00 32.03 -10.83
N GLN A 6 24.48 31.13 -11.65
CA GLN A 6 23.60 30.04 -11.19
C GLN A 6 24.42 29.15 -10.26
N SER A 7 24.14 29.24 -8.97
CA SER A 7 24.72 28.35 -7.96
C SER A 7 24.26 26.91 -8.25
N ALA A 8 25.20 26.01 -8.49
CA ALA A 8 24.95 24.59 -8.63
C ALA A 8 24.19 24.06 -7.39
N PRO A 9 23.22 23.16 -7.55
CA PRO A 9 22.46 22.63 -6.41
C PRO A 9 23.44 21.98 -5.41
N PRO A 10 23.22 22.18 -4.11
CA PRO A 10 24.12 21.66 -3.07
C PRO A 10 24.26 20.13 -3.21
N LYS A 11 25.50 19.63 -3.23
CA LYS A 11 25.77 18.18 -3.27
C LYS A 11 25.11 17.53 -2.04
N GLN A 12 24.11 16.71 -2.28
CA GLN A 12 23.45 15.94 -1.24
C GLN A 12 24.50 15.08 -0.50
N SER A 13 24.52 15.15 0.84
CA SER A 13 25.44 14.36 1.65
C SER A 13 25.14 12.85 1.47
N VAL A 14 26.15 12.01 1.70
CA VAL A 14 25.99 10.54 1.66
C VAL A 14 24.89 10.09 2.64
N TRP A 15 24.81 10.74 3.80
CA TRP A 15 23.80 10.50 4.82
C TRP A 15 22.37 10.82 4.33
N SER A 16 22.16 11.93 3.62
CA SER A 16 20.83 12.28 3.10
C SER A 16 20.37 11.30 2.02
N LYS A 17 21.28 10.75 1.23
CA LYS A 17 20.99 9.70 0.25
C LYS A 17 20.64 8.39 0.92
N ALA A 18 21.44 7.93 1.88
CA ALA A 18 21.19 6.71 2.64
C ALA A 18 19.84 6.77 3.36
N PHE A 19 19.55 7.90 4.00
CA PHE A 19 18.27 8.14 4.66
C PHE A 19 17.09 8.11 3.68
N GLY A 20 17.21 8.71 2.50
CA GLY A 20 16.20 8.65 1.45
C GLY A 20 15.96 7.22 0.93
N TYR A 21 16.98 6.36 0.89
CA TYR A 21 16.80 4.93 0.56
C TYR A 21 16.06 4.19 1.67
N LEU A 22 16.42 4.41 2.94
CA LEU A 22 15.73 3.80 4.09
C LEU A 22 14.26 4.19 4.13
N GLN A 23 13.92 5.45 3.88
CA GLN A 23 12.52 5.90 3.81
C GLN A 23 11.75 5.19 2.68
N ARG A 24 12.36 5.00 1.50
CA ARG A 24 11.72 4.27 0.39
C ARG A 24 11.46 2.81 0.76
N ILE A 25 12.43 2.15 1.41
CA ILE A 25 12.27 0.78 1.90
C ILE A 25 11.15 0.74 2.94
N GLY A 26 11.14 1.65 3.93
CA GLY A 26 10.08 1.76 4.92
C GLY A 26 8.68 1.90 4.29
N LYS A 27 8.55 2.78 3.29
CA LYS A 27 7.29 2.93 2.53
C LYS A 27 6.92 1.65 1.77
N ALA A 28 7.89 0.97 1.16
CA ALA A 28 7.64 -0.29 0.43
C ALA A 28 7.19 -1.44 1.36
N LEU A 29 7.62 -1.42 2.63
CA LEU A 29 7.21 -2.38 3.65
C LEU A 29 5.72 -2.24 4.05
N MET A 30 5.08 -1.11 3.80
CA MET A 30 3.65 -0.93 4.08
C MET A 30 2.77 -1.88 3.26
N VAL A 31 3.17 -2.21 2.03
CA VAL A 31 2.38 -3.08 1.13
C VAL A 31 2.21 -4.50 1.70
N PRO A 32 3.29 -5.24 2.05
CA PRO A 32 3.16 -6.56 2.66
C PRO A 32 2.53 -6.51 4.05
N VAL A 33 2.76 -5.46 4.82
CA VAL A 33 2.18 -5.27 6.16
C VAL A 33 0.66 -5.12 6.10
N ALA A 34 0.11 -4.52 5.04
CA ALA A 34 -1.34 -4.35 4.89
C ALA A 34 -2.13 -5.67 4.81
N ILE A 35 -1.48 -6.81 4.57
CA ILE A 35 -2.11 -8.14 4.53
C ILE A 35 -2.23 -8.74 5.94
N LEU A 36 -1.37 -8.33 6.88
CA LEU A 36 -1.30 -8.92 8.22
C LEU A 36 -2.59 -8.81 9.03
N PRO A 37 -3.37 -7.71 8.97
CA PRO A 37 -4.66 -7.64 9.64
C PRO A 37 -5.60 -8.77 9.24
N ALA A 38 -5.72 -9.05 7.94
CA ALA A 38 -6.59 -10.12 7.45
C ALA A 38 -6.10 -11.51 7.91
N ALA A 39 -4.78 -11.73 7.87
CA ALA A 39 -4.18 -12.96 8.37
C ALA A 39 -4.41 -13.15 9.88
N GLY A 40 -4.17 -12.09 10.67
CA GLY A 40 -4.36 -12.11 12.11
C GLY A 40 -5.83 -12.29 12.51
N LEU A 41 -6.77 -11.66 11.80
CA LEU A 41 -8.21 -11.85 12.02
C LEU A 41 -8.63 -13.29 11.74
N LEU A 42 -8.19 -13.88 10.63
CA LEU A 42 -8.49 -15.27 10.30
C LEU A 42 -7.93 -16.22 11.35
N LEU A 43 -6.66 -16.05 11.71
CA LEU A 43 -6.00 -16.85 12.74
C LEU A 43 -6.69 -16.69 14.10
N GLY A 44 -6.91 -15.43 14.54
CA GLY A 44 -7.47 -15.11 15.85
C GLY A 44 -8.92 -15.55 16.01
N ILE A 45 -9.77 -15.31 15.01
CA ILE A 45 -11.17 -15.78 15.05
C ILE A 45 -11.20 -17.30 14.99
N GLY A 46 -10.43 -17.93 14.09
CA GLY A 46 -10.36 -19.38 13.99
C GLY A 46 -9.90 -20.05 15.29
N ALA A 47 -8.85 -19.55 15.91
CA ALA A 47 -8.39 -20.04 17.21
C ALA A 47 -9.39 -19.71 18.33
N GLY A 48 -9.98 -18.52 18.34
CA GLY A 48 -10.97 -18.08 19.32
C GLY A 48 -12.23 -18.94 19.35
N LEU A 49 -12.76 -19.33 18.17
CA LEU A 49 -13.96 -20.17 18.05
C LEU A 49 -13.74 -21.59 18.62
N GLN A 50 -12.51 -22.05 18.74
CA GLN A 50 -12.13 -23.35 19.27
C GLN A 50 -11.77 -23.30 20.76
N GLN A 51 -11.80 -22.11 21.39
CA GLN A 51 -11.45 -21.97 22.80
C GLN A 51 -12.48 -22.67 23.73
N PRO A 52 -12.03 -23.41 24.75
CA PRO A 52 -12.93 -24.09 25.72
C PRO A 52 -13.93 -23.14 26.37
N THR A 53 -13.49 -21.95 26.77
CA THR A 53 -14.37 -20.92 27.37
C THR A 53 -15.53 -20.52 26.48
N LEU A 54 -15.33 -20.43 25.16
CA LEU A 54 -16.39 -20.08 24.22
C LEU A 54 -17.26 -21.29 23.87
N THR A 55 -16.67 -22.46 23.74
CA THR A 55 -17.41 -23.72 23.45
C THR A 55 -18.26 -24.17 24.61
N GLU A 56 -17.91 -23.87 25.86
CA GLU A 56 -18.75 -24.07 27.05
C GLU A 56 -20.00 -23.17 27.04
N ILE A 57 -19.85 -21.90 26.65
CA ILE A 57 -20.97 -20.95 26.55
C ILE A 57 -21.84 -21.25 25.33
N ALA A 58 -21.23 -21.70 24.25
CA ALA A 58 -21.85 -21.96 22.96
C ALA A 58 -21.53 -23.37 22.44
N PRO A 59 -22.14 -24.42 23.03
CA PRO A 59 -21.82 -25.83 22.71
C PRO A 59 -22.04 -26.21 21.24
N TRP A 60 -22.85 -25.46 20.49
CA TRP A 60 -23.06 -25.67 19.07
C TRP A 60 -21.78 -25.44 18.24
N LEU A 61 -20.78 -24.72 18.76
CA LEU A 61 -19.47 -24.55 18.12
C LEU A 61 -18.65 -25.84 18.08
N THR A 62 -18.95 -26.83 18.91
CA THR A 62 -18.29 -28.14 18.88
C THR A 62 -18.79 -29.05 17.74
N ASN A 63 -19.81 -28.60 16.98
CA ASN A 63 -20.27 -29.34 15.81
C ASN A 63 -19.18 -29.41 14.74
N GLU A 64 -19.05 -30.52 14.05
CA GLU A 64 -18.04 -30.78 13.02
C GLU A 64 -17.95 -29.67 11.96
N PHE A 65 -19.09 -29.09 11.55
CA PHE A 65 -19.13 -27.98 10.58
C PHE A 65 -18.40 -26.75 11.13
N TRP A 66 -18.70 -26.33 12.38
CA TRP A 66 -18.08 -25.14 12.95
C TRP A 66 -16.63 -25.35 13.31
N VAL A 67 -16.24 -26.52 13.79
CA VAL A 67 -14.85 -26.91 14.01
C VAL A 67 -14.07 -26.85 12.70
N THR A 68 -14.63 -27.38 11.60
CA THR A 68 -14.00 -27.31 10.28
C THR A 68 -13.83 -25.87 9.82
N VAL A 69 -14.87 -25.02 9.95
CA VAL A 69 -14.80 -23.60 9.59
C VAL A 69 -13.70 -22.89 10.40
N ALA A 70 -13.67 -23.08 11.71
CA ALA A 70 -12.67 -22.47 12.59
C ALA A 70 -11.25 -22.94 12.25
N THR A 71 -11.07 -24.23 11.99
CA THR A 71 -9.77 -24.79 11.58
C THR A 71 -9.30 -24.23 10.22
N VAL A 72 -10.20 -24.11 9.23
CA VAL A 72 -9.88 -23.50 7.92
C VAL A 72 -9.49 -22.04 8.09
N MET A 73 -10.21 -21.27 8.91
CA MET A 73 -9.86 -19.88 9.19
C MET A 73 -8.48 -19.76 9.83
N GLN A 74 -8.21 -20.57 10.88
CA GLN A 74 -6.94 -20.60 11.58
C GLN A 74 -5.79 -20.96 10.63
N ALA A 75 -5.90 -22.04 9.87
CA ALA A 75 -4.89 -22.47 8.90
C ALA A 75 -4.69 -21.44 7.76
N SER A 76 -5.77 -20.76 7.32
CA SER A 76 -5.67 -19.71 6.33
C SER A 76 -4.90 -18.48 6.83
N GLY A 77 -5.04 -18.14 8.10
CA GLY A 77 -4.23 -17.09 8.72
C GLY A 77 -2.78 -17.52 8.88
N ASP A 78 -2.55 -18.73 9.40
CA ASP A 78 -1.21 -19.24 9.66
C ASP A 78 -0.36 -19.37 8.40
N VAL A 79 -0.91 -19.82 7.29
CA VAL A 79 -0.17 -19.94 6.00
C VAL A 79 0.39 -18.60 5.52
N ILE A 80 -0.27 -17.47 5.82
CA ILE A 80 0.23 -16.13 5.49
C ILE A 80 1.45 -15.81 6.35
N PHE A 81 1.41 -16.08 7.65
CA PHE A 81 2.54 -15.87 8.56
C PHE A 81 3.71 -16.80 8.25
N ALA A 82 3.44 -18.06 7.91
CA ALA A 82 4.48 -19.01 7.50
C ALA A 82 5.23 -18.58 6.23
N ASN A 83 4.54 -17.89 5.32
CA ASN A 83 5.13 -17.41 4.06
C ASN A 83 5.44 -15.90 4.06
N LEU A 84 5.54 -15.30 5.24
CA LEU A 84 5.71 -13.87 5.40
C LEU A 84 6.94 -13.33 4.65
N ALA A 85 8.07 -14.04 4.69
CA ALA A 85 9.30 -13.65 4.01
C ALA A 85 9.14 -13.55 2.48
N LEU A 86 8.39 -14.46 1.86
CA LEU A 86 8.04 -14.37 0.43
C LEU A 86 7.11 -13.18 0.15
N ILE A 87 6.12 -12.95 1.01
CA ILE A 87 5.19 -11.83 0.89
C ILE A 87 5.95 -10.50 0.99
N PHE A 88 6.94 -10.41 1.89
CA PHE A 88 7.82 -9.24 1.99
C PHE A 88 8.70 -9.08 0.75
N ALA A 89 9.25 -10.16 0.19
CA ALA A 89 10.03 -10.09 -1.06
C ALA A 89 9.19 -9.50 -2.21
N ILE A 90 7.97 -9.98 -2.38
CA ILE A 90 7.03 -9.52 -3.41
C ILE A 90 6.62 -8.06 -3.17
N GLY A 91 6.17 -7.73 -1.96
CA GLY A 91 5.67 -6.40 -1.61
C GLY A 91 6.73 -5.32 -1.73
N VAL A 92 7.95 -5.59 -1.25
CA VAL A 92 9.09 -4.67 -1.38
C VAL A 92 9.50 -4.49 -2.83
N ALA A 93 9.51 -5.56 -3.63
CA ALA A 93 9.81 -5.47 -5.06
C ALA A 93 8.79 -4.58 -5.79
N ILE A 94 7.50 -4.72 -5.51
CA ILE A 94 6.43 -3.89 -6.07
C ILE A 94 6.63 -2.43 -5.63
N GLY A 95 6.74 -2.18 -4.32
CA GLY A 95 6.83 -0.83 -3.77
C GLY A 95 8.07 -0.05 -4.21
N LEU A 96 9.20 -0.71 -4.49
CA LEU A 96 10.43 -0.08 -4.97
C LEU A 96 10.54 -0.02 -6.50
N ALA A 97 9.69 -0.77 -7.24
CA ALA A 97 9.67 -0.85 -8.70
C ALA A 97 8.45 -0.14 -9.34
N ASN A 98 7.87 0.84 -8.65
CA ASN A 98 6.73 1.64 -9.13
C ASN A 98 5.55 0.76 -9.58
N ASP A 99 5.11 -0.14 -8.71
CA ASP A 99 3.97 -1.06 -8.88
C ASP A 99 4.10 -2.02 -10.07
N ALA A 100 5.34 -2.32 -10.48
CA ALA A 100 5.59 -3.21 -11.62
C ALA A 100 5.39 -4.69 -11.25
N GLY A 101 4.35 -5.33 -11.78
CA GLY A 101 4.08 -6.76 -11.57
C GLY A 101 5.21 -7.70 -12.01
N VAL A 102 6.05 -7.28 -12.96
CA VAL A 102 7.25 -8.03 -13.36
C VAL A 102 8.29 -8.10 -12.25
N ALA A 103 8.39 -7.06 -11.42
CA ALA A 103 9.28 -7.07 -10.24
C ALA A 103 8.79 -8.08 -9.19
N ALA A 104 7.47 -8.21 -9.01
CA ALA A 104 6.87 -9.24 -8.16
C ALA A 104 7.25 -10.66 -8.62
N LEU A 105 7.08 -10.94 -9.91
CA LEU A 105 7.46 -12.23 -10.49
C LEU A 105 8.97 -12.50 -10.32
N ALA A 106 9.81 -11.48 -10.56
CA ALA A 106 11.25 -11.58 -10.39
C ALA A 106 11.63 -11.86 -8.92
N ALA A 107 10.97 -11.22 -7.96
CA ALA A 107 11.17 -11.45 -6.53
C ALA A 107 10.76 -12.87 -6.13
N THR A 108 9.62 -13.35 -6.62
CA THR A 108 9.15 -14.73 -6.36
C THR A 108 10.16 -15.75 -6.84
N VAL A 109 10.56 -15.67 -8.12
CA VAL A 109 11.54 -16.58 -8.71
C VAL A 109 12.89 -16.47 -7.99
N GLY A 110 13.34 -15.24 -7.72
CA GLY A 110 14.59 -14.98 -7.00
C GLY A 110 14.60 -15.58 -5.60
N TYR A 111 13.50 -15.44 -4.86
CA TYR A 111 13.38 -15.96 -3.49
C TYR A 111 13.41 -17.50 -3.44
N LEU A 112 12.73 -18.16 -4.39
CA LEU A 112 12.79 -19.62 -4.50
C LEU A 112 14.23 -20.09 -4.81
N ILE A 113 14.89 -19.47 -5.78
CA ILE A 113 16.26 -19.79 -6.16
C ILE A 113 17.24 -19.51 -5.01
N PHE A 114 17.06 -18.40 -4.29
CA PHE A 114 17.86 -18.06 -3.12
C PHE A 114 17.84 -19.17 -2.06
N ASN A 115 16.67 -19.65 -1.67
CA ASN A 115 16.54 -20.71 -0.67
C ASN A 115 17.10 -22.05 -1.16
N VAL A 116 16.80 -22.44 -2.41
CA VAL A 116 17.35 -23.68 -3.01
C VAL A 116 18.86 -23.60 -3.13
N SER A 117 19.43 -22.43 -3.44
CA SER A 117 20.88 -22.25 -3.51
C SER A 117 21.56 -22.51 -2.16
N ILE A 118 21.01 -21.93 -1.09
CA ILE A 118 21.51 -22.14 0.28
C ILE A 118 21.39 -23.61 0.66
N SER A 119 20.22 -24.20 0.43
CA SER A 119 19.96 -25.61 0.70
C SER A 119 20.98 -26.53 0.05
N THR A 120 21.17 -26.35 -1.26
CA THR A 120 22.05 -27.21 -2.06
C THR A 120 23.53 -27.02 -1.71
N LEU A 121 23.97 -25.77 -1.50
CA LEU A 121 25.36 -25.46 -1.18
C LEU A 121 25.78 -25.97 0.22
N LEU A 122 24.85 -25.96 1.17
CA LEU A 122 25.08 -26.50 2.51
C LEU A 122 24.75 -28.00 2.62
N GLY A 123 24.11 -28.59 1.60
CA GLY A 123 23.68 -29.98 1.62
C GLY A 123 22.61 -30.27 2.66
N LEU A 124 21.73 -29.29 2.95
CA LEU A 124 20.73 -29.38 4.01
C LEU A 124 19.66 -30.44 3.72
N THR A 125 19.31 -31.18 4.75
CA THR A 125 18.24 -32.17 4.77
C THR A 125 17.13 -31.70 5.71
N PRO A 126 15.91 -32.28 5.66
CA PRO A 126 14.88 -32.02 6.66
C PRO A 126 15.32 -32.35 8.10
N GLN A 127 16.26 -33.29 8.27
CA GLN A 127 16.79 -33.66 9.58
C GLN A 127 17.61 -32.52 10.20
N ASP A 128 18.40 -31.79 9.40
CA ASP A 128 19.20 -30.65 9.89
C ASP A 128 18.30 -29.54 10.48
N VAL A 129 17.09 -29.37 9.92
CA VAL A 129 16.10 -28.42 10.47
C VAL A 129 15.55 -28.88 11.83
N VAL A 130 15.40 -30.18 12.02
CA VAL A 130 14.95 -30.77 13.31
C VAL A 130 16.07 -30.70 14.34
N ASP A 131 17.32 -30.92 13.93
CA ASP A 131 18.48 -30.97 14.83
C ASP A 131 18.93 -29.56 15.29
N ASP A 132 18.79 -28.54 14.44
CA ASP A 132 19.12 -27.14 14.77
C ASP A 132 18.06 -26.16 14.20
N PRO A 133 16.86 -26.14 14.80
CA PRO A 133 15.73 -25.33 14.32
C PRO A 133 15.93 -23.82 14.53
N GLY A 134 16.87 -23.40 15.39
CA GLY A 134 17.26 -21.99 15.57
C GLY A 134 18.08 -21.46 14.41
N ARG A 135 18.80 -22.33 13.70
CA ARG A 135 19.69 -21.97 12.59
C ARG A 135 19.06 -22.23 11.22
N TYR A 136 18.30 -23.29 11.10
CA TYR A 136 17.69 -23.75 9.84
C TYR A 136 16.17 -23.73 9.94
N THR A 137 15.52 -23.61 8.78
CA THR A 137 14.06 -23.63 8.66
C THR A 137 13.64 -24.28 7.35
N THR A 138 12.37 -24.56 7.20
CA THR A 138 11.80 -25.01 5.92
C THR A 138 10.98 -23.89 5.28
N VAL A 139 11.35 -23.50 4.06
CA VAL A 139 10.64 -22.52 3.24
C VAL A 139 10.06 -23.21 2.02
N LEU A 140 8.73 -23.26 1.92
CA LEU A 140 8.01 -23.93 0.82
C LEU A 140 8.54 -25.35 0.54
N GLY A 141 8.81 -26.13 1.59
CA GLY A 141 9.34 -27.48 1.50
C GLY A 141 10.85 -27.60 1.29
N THR A 142 11.57 -26.49 1.21
CA THR A 142 13.03 -26.47 1.04
C THR A 142 13.71 -26.15 2.36
N PRO A 143 14.56 -27.05 2.94
CA PRO A 143 15.43 -26.73 4.07
C PRO A 143 16.39 -25.59 3.73
N THR A 144 16.54 -24.61 4.59
CA THR A 144 17.38 -23.43 4.32
C THR A 144 17.83 -22.76 5.62
N LEU A 145 18.68 -21.72 5.54
CA LEU A 145 19.02 -20.88 6.69
C LEU A 145 17.79 -20.09 7.18
N GLN A 146 17.69 -19.92 8.47
CA GLN A 146 16.63 -19.10 9.11
C GLN A 146 16.92 -17.61 8.90
N THR A 147 16.71 -17.14 7.67
CA THR A 147 16.89 -15.73 7.31
C THR A 147 15.63 -14.89 7.57
N GLY A 148 14.49 -15.55 7.76
CA GLY A 148 13.20 -14.91 8.01
C GLY A 148 12.86 -13.82 6.99
N VAL A 149 12.26 -12.75 7.48
CA VAL A 149 11.87 -11.58 6.65
C VAL A 149 13.07 -10.89 5.98
N PHE A 150 14.27 -10.96 6.57
CA PHE A 150 15.46 -10.33 6.00
C PHE A 150 15.88 -10.95 4.66
N GLY A 151 15.78 -12.27 4.53
CA GLY A 151 16.01 -12.94 3.24
C GLY A 151 15.01 -12.47 2.17
N GLY A 152 13.74 -12.36 2.55
CA GLY A 152 12.70 -11.81 1.69
C GLY A 152 12.99 -10.37 1.28
N LEU A 153 13.35 -9.52 2.24
CA LEU A 153 13.71 -8.11 1.99
C LEU A 153 14.90 -7.98 1.04
N ALA A 154 15.96 -8.75 1.26
CA ALA A 154 17.15 -8.73 0.41
C ALA A 154 16.81 -9.06 -1.05
N ILE A 155 16.02 -10.11 -1.28
CA ILE A 155 15.61 -10.51 -2.63
C ILE A 155 14.59 -9.52 -3.23
N GLY A 156 13.69 -8.96 -2.44
CA GLY A 156 12.76 -7.91 -2.90
C GLY A 156 13.49 -6.66 -3.38
N ILE A 157 14.50 -6.20 -2.64
CA ILE A 157 15.38 -5.08 -3.03
C ILE A 157 16.16 -5.43 -4.30
N LEU A 158 16.73 -6.65 -4.38
CA LEU A 158 17.44 -7.13 -5.55
C LEU A 158 16.56 -7.12 -6.81
N ALA A 159 15.34 -7.64 -6.71
CA ALA A 159 14.38 -7.69 -7.82
C ALA A 159 13.95 -6.29 -8.28
N ALA A 160 13.70 -5.38 -7.33
CA ALA A 160 13.40 -3.98 -7.64
C ALA A 160 14.58 -3.28 -8.31
N TRP A 161 15.80 -3.49 -7.80
CA TRP A 161 17.01 -2.95 -8.42
C TRP A 161 17.19 -3.49 -9.84
N ALA A 162 17.04 -4.79 -10.03
CA ALA A 162 17.14 -5.42 -11.34
C ALA A 162 16.07 -4.88 -12.30
N TYR A 163 14.84 -4.70 -11.84
CA TYR A 163 13.78 -4.08 -12.63
C TYR A 163 14.16 -2.65 -13.03
N ASN A 164 14.46 -1.79 -12.07
CA ASN A 164 14.78 -0.38 -12.32
C ASN A 164 16.00 -0.19 -13.23
N ARG A 165 16.95 -1.16 -13.24
CA ARG A 165 18.16 -1.12 -14.03
C ARG A 165 18.00 -1.69 -15.43
N PHE A 166 17.20 -2.77 -15.61
CA PHE A 166 17.20 -3.58 -16.81
C PHE A 166 15.86 -3.64 -17.57
N PHE A 167 14.79 -3.00 -17.09
CA PHE A 167 13.47 -3.10 -17.75
C PHE A 167 13.42 -2.54 -19.19
N THR A 168 14.41 -1.74 -19.58
CA THR A 168 14.55 -1.17 -20.92
C THR A 168 15.74 -1.74 -21.71
N ILE A 169 16.41 -2.78 -21.18
CA ILE A 169 17.61 -3.33 -21.83
C ILE A 169 17.31 -3.83 -23.23
N GLN A 170 18.16 -3.48 -24.17
CA GLN A 170 18.15 -4.02 -25.53
C GLN A 170 19.24 -5.08 -25.63
N LEU A 171 18.89 -6.26 -26.12
CA LEU A 171 19.81 -7.35 -26.39
C LEU A 171 20.03 -7.47 -27.90
N THR A 172 21.02 -8.27 -28.30
CA THR A 172 21.25 -8.57 -29.71
C THR A 172 20.01 -9.18 -30.36
N PRO A 173 19.79 -9.03 -31.68
CA PRO A 173 18.59 -9.55 -32.36
C PRO A 173 18.31 -11.04 -32.07
N ALA A 174 19.35 -11.86 -31.93
CA ALA A 174 19.22 -13.28 -31.58
C ALA A 174 18.62 -13.52 -30.19
N LEU A 175 18.82 -12.61 -29.26
CA LEU A 175 18.32 -12.67 -27.88
C LEU A 175 17.16 -11.67 -27.64
N GLY A 176 16.65 -11.06 -28.68
CA GLY A 176 15.63 -10.01 -28.60
C GLY A 176 14.35 -10.43 -27.86
N PHE A 177 14.00 -11.71 -27.89
CA PHE A 177 12.87 -12.27 -27.13
C PHE A 177 13.02 -12.05 -25.61
N PHE A 178 14.24 -12.09 -25.10
CA PHE A 178 14.54 -11.93 -23.66
C PHE A 178 14.79 -10.48 -23.25
N ALA A 179 14.75 -9.53 -24.17
CA ALA A 179 15.02 -8.12 -23.90
C ALA A 179 13.92 -7.44 -23.08
N GLY A 180 14.24 -6.29 -22.50
CA GLY A 180 13.33 -5.45 -21.75
C GLY A 180 12.84 -6.11 -20.45
N LYS A 181 11.55 -5.99 -20.17
CA LYS A 181 10.93 -6.52 -18.93
C LYS A 181 11.13 -8.02 -18.72
N ARG A 182 11.28 -8.81 -19.79
CA ARG A 182 11.49 -10.26 -19.72
C ARG A 182 12.87 -10.64 -19.19
N PHE A 183 13.86 -9.76 -19.34
CA PHE A 183 15.21 -9.96 -18.82
C PHE A 183 15.28 -9.87 -17.30
N VAL A 184 14.37 -9.13 -16.69
CA VAL A 184 14.39 -8.85 -15.25
C VAL A 184 14.32 -10.12 -14.39
N PRO A 185 13.35 -11.03 -14.56
CA PRO A 185 13.34 -12.30 -13.82
C PRO A 185 14.59 -13.15 -14.05
N ILE A 186 15.15 -13.15 -15.26
CA ILE A 186 16.32 -13.94 -15.63
C ILE A 186 17.55 -13.45 -14.85
N ILE A 187 17.81 -12.14 -14.89
CA ILE A 187 18.95 -11.57 -14.18
C ILE A 187 18.79 -11.66 -12.66
N THR A 188 17.56 -11.49 -12.16
CA THR A 188 17.27 -11.67 -10.74
C THR A 188 17.55 -13.09 -10.30
N ALA A 189 17.14 -14.10 -11.07
CA ALA A 189 17.41 -15.50 -10.82
C ALA A 189 18.93 -15.77 -10.72
N ALA A 190 19.71 -15.30 -11.70
CA ALA A 190 21.16 -15.47 -11.70
C ALA A 190 21.84 -14.78 -10.50
N LEU A 191 21.41 -13.57 -10.16
CA LEU A 191 21.95 -12.84 -9.01
C LEU A 191 21.53 -13.45 -7.68
N SER A 192 20.33 -14.05 -7.60
CA SER A 192 19.86 -14.73 -6.38
C SER A 192 20.71 -15.94 -6.01
N LEU A 193 21.30 -16.65 -7.00
CA LEU A 193 22.31 -17.70 -6.75
C LEU A 193 23.53 -17.13 -6.00
N LEU A 194 24.03 -15.99 -6.47
CA LEU A 194 25.19 -15.33 -5.86
C LEU A 194 24.86 -14.78 -4.46
N VAL A 195 23.66 -14.19 -4.28
CA VAL A 195 23.19 -13.72 -2.98
C VAL A 195 23.01 -14.89 -2.02
N GLY A 196 22.47 -16.03 -2.48
CA GLY A 196 22.35 -17.25 -1.67
C GLY A 196 23.71 -17.75 -1.20
N ALA A 197 24.68 -17.84 -2.11
CA ALA A 197 26.06 -18.24 -1.76
C ALA A 197 26.72 -17.26 -0.76
N ALA A 198 26.55 -15.96 -0.96
CA ALA A 198 27.07 -14.94 -0.03
C ALA A 198 26.40 -15.01 1.35
N THR A 199 25.09 -15.31 1.41
CA THR A 199 24.31 -15.40 2.64
C THR A 199 24.83 -16.50 3.56
N ILE A 200 25.36 -17.59 3.05
CA ILE A 200 25.94 -18.68 3.84
C ILE A 200 27.08 -18.18 4.75
N VAL A 201 27.82 -17.17 4.31
CA VAL A 201 28.95 -16.61 5.07
C VAL A 201 28.51 -15.38 5.88
N ILE A 202 27.65 -14.55 5.31
CA ILE A 202 27.27 -13.24 5.90
C ILE A 202 26.22 -13.40 6.98
N TRP A 203 25.26 -14.31 6.79
CA TRP A 203 24.08 -14.40 7.66
C TRP A 203 24.38 -14.99 9.05
N PRO A 204 25.13 -16.09 9.22
CA PRO A 204 25.35 -16.70 10.53
C PRO A 204 25.85 -15.72 11.61
N PRO A 205 26.89 -14.89 11.39
CA PRO A 205 27.31 -13.92 12.40
C PRO A 205 26.28 -12.84 12.70
N ILE A 206 25.42 -12.50 11.71
CA ILE A 206 24.30 -11.57 11.94
C ILE A 206 23.24 -12.24 12.80
N GLN A 207 22.87 -13.48 12.50
CA GLN A 207 21.92 -14.28 13.27
C GLN A 207 22.40 -14.48 14.71
N ASP A 208 23.65 -14.86 14.90
CA ASP A 208 24.26 -15.01 16.24
C ASP A 208 24.23 -13.69 17.01
N GLY A 209 24.52 -12.57 16.35
CA GLY A 209 24.42 -11.24 16.94
C GLY A 209 22.99 -10.86 17.33
N ILE A 210 22.00 -11.17 16.48
CA ILE A 210 20.58 -10.96 16.78
C ILE A 210 20.16 -11.83 17.97
N ASN A 211 20.52 -13.10 17.99
CA ASN A 211 20.18 -14.03 19.06
C ASN A 211 20.83 -13.62 20.39
N THR A 212 22.10 -13.22 20.38
CA THR A 212 22.80 -12.72 21.57
C THR A 212 22.15 -11.44 22.10
N PHE A 213 21.84 -10.49 21.20
CA PHE A 213 21.13 -9.28 21.59
C PHE A 213 19.75 -9.58 22.16
N ALA A 214 19.01 -10.50 21.55
CA ALA A 214 17.70 -10.93 22.03
C ALA A 214 17.79 -11.57 23.43
N SER A 215 18.70 -12.54 23.63
CA SER A 215 18.81 -13.27 24.89
C SER A 215 19.41 -12.43 26.02
N GLU A 216 20.49 -11.71 25.78
CA GLU A 216 21.26 -11.04 26.84
C GLU A 216 20.75 -9.63 27.16
N VAL A 217 20.22 -8.89 26.16
CA VAL A 217 19.80 -7.50 26.36
C VAL A 217 18.29 -7.40 26.55
N VAL A 218 17.53 -8.11 25.75
CA VAL A 218 16.08 -7.97 25.64
C VAL A 218 15.36 -8.91 26.60
N LEU A 219 15.60 -10.21 26.51
CA LEU A 219 14.94 -11.23 27.36
C LEU A 219 15.48 -11.25 28.78
N ALA A 220 16.78 -10.93 28.99
CA ALA A 220 17.35 -10.82 30.34
C ALA A 220 16.77 -9.62 31.13
N ASN A 221 16.25 -8.60 30.45
CA ASN A 221 15.69 -7.40 31.07
C ASN A 221 14.40 -6.96 30.32
N PRO A 222 13.32 -7.74 30.37
CA PRO A 222 12.14 -7.51 29.56
C PRO A 222 11.46 -6.16 29.84
N VAL A 223 11.44 -5.72 31.11
CA VAL A 223 10.78 -4.46 31.51
C VAL A 223 11.46 -3.23 30.88
N PRO A 224 12.78 -2.97 31.05
CA PRO A 224 13.44 -1.88 30.33
C PRO A 224 13.54 -2.14 28.82
N GLY A 225 13.63 -3.39 28.36
CA GLY A 225 13.59 -3.76 26.95
C GLY A 225 12.30 -3.32 26.27
N ALA A 226 11.17 -3.55 26.91
CA ALA A 226 9.85 -3.12 26.44
C ALA A 226 9.76 -1.59 26.34
N PHE A 227 10.31 -0.85 27.33
CA PHE A 227 10.38 0.61 27.28
C PHE A 227 11.16 1.10 26.05
N VAL A 228 12.37 0.57 25.86
CA VAL A 228 13.25 0.96 24.75
C VAL A 228 12.59 0.62 23.41
N PHE A 229 11.97 -0.56 23.29
CA PHE A 229 11.23 -0.95 22.10
C PHE A 229 10.15 0.05 21.73
N GLY A 230 9.25 0.39 22.66
CA GLY A 230 8.13 1.29 22.42
C GLY A 230 8.57 2.72 22.15
N LEU A 231 9.60 3.21 22.84
CA LEU A 231 10.20 4.51 22.60
C LEU A 231 10.76 4.64 21.18
N ILE A 232 11.57 3.65 20.75
CA ILE A 232 12.20 3.66 19.41
C ILE A 232 11.15 3.47 18.33
N GLU A 233 10.19 2.54 18.52
CA GLU A 233 9.12 2.32 17.54
C GLU A 233 8.40 3.63 17.23
N ARG A 234 8.02 4.41 18.23
CA ARG A 234 7.35 5.71 18.04
C ARG A 234 8.28 6.76 17.47
N ALA A 235 9.51 6.85 17.94
CA ALA A 235 10.50 7.79 17.40
C ALA A 235 10.79 7.59 15.91
N LEU A 236 10.57 6.39 15.37
CA LEU A 236 10.78 6.05 13.97
C LEU A 236 9.58 6.33 13.05
N ILE A 237 8.39 6.63 13.59
CA ILE A 237 7.17 6.92 12.80
C ILE A 237 7.35 8.09 11.83
N PRO A 238 7.92 9.25 12.21
CA PRO A 238 8.10 10.38 11.29
C PRO A 238 8.89 10.03 10.02
N PHE A 239 9.69 9.00 10.12
CA PHE A 239 10.57 8.52 9.05
C PHE A 239 9.99 7.32 8.30
N GLY A 240 8.86 6.75 8.76
CA GLY A 240 8.30 5.51 8.22
C GLY A 240 9.16 4.26 8.47
N LEU A 241 10.14 4.34 9.38
CA LEU A 241 11.10 3.28 9.66
C LEU A 241 10.62 2.29 10.74
N HIS A 242 9.54 2.59 11.47
CA HIS A 242 8.95 1.69 12.45
C HIS A 242 8.53 0.35 11.82
N HIS A 243 8.13 0.34 10.53
CA HIS A 243 7.86 -0.90 9.78
C HIS A 243 9.08 -1.80 9.54
N ALA A 244 10.29 -1.27 9.70
CA ALA A 244 11.53 -2.06 9.69
C ALA A 244 11.95 -2.50 11.10
N TRP A 245 11.47 -1.81 12.15
CA TRP A 245 11.85 -2.03 13.54
C TRP A 245 11.07 -3.18 14.19
N TYR A 246 9.72 -3.09 14.25
CA TYR A 246 8.94 -4.08 14.99
C TYR A 246 8.99 -5.52 14.40
N PRO A 247 9.17 -5.75 13.07
CA PRO A 247 9.24 -7.12 12.55
C PRO A 247 10.42 -7.92 13.10
N ILE A 248 11.51 -7.26 13.50
CA ILE A 248 12.65 -7.90 14.13
C ILE A 248 12.22 -8.60 15.42
N PHE A 249 11.42 -7.92 16.24
CA PHE A 249 10.94 -8.45 17.51
C PHE A 249 9.80 -9.44 17.32
N TRP A 250 8.84 -9.10 16.49
CA TRP A 250 7.63 -9.91 16.31
C TRP A 250 7.87 -11.25 15.60
N TYR A 251 8.90 -11.34 14.74
CA TYR A 251 9.11 -12.49 13.88
C TYR A 251 10.46 -13.18 14.03
N GLN A 252 11.39 -12.62 14.80
CA GLN A 252 12.76 -13.16 14.93
C GLN A 252 13.17 -13.40 16.38
N PHE A 253 12.55 -12.76 17.37
CA PHE A 253 12.96 -12.86 18.75
C PHE A 253 12.10 -13.84 19.54
N GLY A 254 12.78 -14.61 20.41
CA GLY A 254 12.17 -15.63 21.25
C GLY A 254 12.00 -16.96 20.53
N GLU A 255 11.94 -18.01 21.32
CA GLU A 255 11.75 -19.40 20.87
C GLU A 255 10.72 -20.07 21.79
N TYR A 256 9.87 -20.89 21.20
CA TYR A 256 8.88 -21.67 21.91
C TYR A 256 8.66 -22.99 21.19
N THR A 257 8.78 -24.10 21.94
CA THR A 257 8.45 -25.42 21.41
C THR A 257 7.00 -25.73 21.74
N THR A 258 6.17 -25.91 20.74
CA THR A 258 4.75 -26.25 20.89
C THR A 258 4.54 -27.61 21.57
N ALA A 259 3.34 -27.85 22.04
CA ALA A 259 2.96 -29.19 22.56
C ALA A 259 3.11 -30.31 21.51
N ALA A 260 3.06 -29.97 20.21
CA ALA A 260 3.31 -30.89 19.09
C ALA A 260 4.80 -31.15 18.84
N GLY A 261 5.70 -30.38 19.46
CA GLY A 261 7.16 -30.47 19.26
C GLY A 261 7.72 -29.54 18.19
N ASP A 262 6.91 -28.66 17.61
CA ASP A 262 7.36 -27.70 16.59
C ASP A 262 8.00 -26.46 17.23
N LEU A 263 9.16 -26.03 16.74
CA LEU A 263 9.77 -24.77 17.17
C LEU A 263 9.12 -23.57 16.47
N VAL A 264 8.68 -22.61 17.26
CA VAL A 264 8.10 -21.33 16.80
C VAL A 264 9.02 -20.20 17.25
N ILE A 265 9.33 -19.27 16.33
CA ILE A 265 10.19 -18.12 16.56
C ILE A 265 9.39 -16.83 16.32
N GLY A 266 9.65 -15.81 17.15
CA GLY A 266 9.05 -14.48 17.08
C GLY A 266 7.92 -14.26 18.05
N ASP A 267 7.96 -13.15 18.77
CA ASP A 267 7.06 -12.80 19.89
C ASP A 267 5.56 -12.96 19.52
N GLN A 268 5.15 -12.50 18.34
CA GLN A 268 3.77 -12.62 17.89
C GLN A 268 3.37 -14.08 17.60
N ARG A 269 4.22 -14.81 16.88
CA ARG A 269 3.95 -16.21 16.51
C ARG A 269 3.95 -17.11 17.73
N ILE A 270 4.87 -16.87 18.66
CA ILE A 270 4.95 -17.59 19.93
C ILE A 270 3.65 -17.38 20.71
N TRP A 271 3.17 -16.13 20.80
CA TRP A 271 1.94 -15.86 21.53
C TRP A 271 0.74 -16.65 20.96
N PHE A 272 0.59 -16.69 19.63
CA PHE A 272 -0.48 -17.48 19.00
C PHE A 272 -0.30 -18.99 19.22
N ALA A 273 0.92 -19.49 19.18
CA ALA A 273 1.21 -20.89 19.48
C ALA A 273 0.88 -21.23 20.95
N GLN A 274 1.26 -20.38 21.89
CA GLN A 274 0.91 -20.51 23.30
C GLN A 274 -0.60 -20.47 23.53
N LEU A 275 -1.32 -19.60 22.79
CA LEU A 275 -2.78 -19.59 22.85
C LEU A 275 -3.38 -20.92 22.37
N ALA A 276 -2.85 -21.48 21.28
CA ALA A 276 -3.29 -22.77 20.74
C ALA A 276 -2.98 -23.93 21.70
N ASP A 277 -1.82 -23.88 22.34
CA ASP A 277 -1.43 -24.88 23.38
C ASP A 277 -2.17 -24.69 24.72
N GLY A 278 -2.99 -23.64 24.85
CA GLY A 278 -3.86 -23.43 26.00
C GLY A 278 -3.20 -22.79 27.23
N MET A 279 -2.11 -22.01 27.02
CA MET A 279 -1.48 -21.26 28.11
C MET A 279 -2.47 -20.38 28.87
N ASN A 280 -2.24 -20.18 30.17
CA ASN A 280 -3.11 -19.47 31.10
C ASN A 280 -4.58 -19.97 31.14
N GLN A 281 -4.80 -21.24 30.86
CA GLN A 281 -6.11 -21.81 31.10
C GLN A 281 -6.38 -21.86 32.62
N VAL A 282 -7.64 -21.61 32.99
CA VAL A 282 -8.07 -21.87 34.37
C VAL A 282 -7.74 -23.30 34.68
N PRO A 283 -7.08 -23.59 35.84
CA PRO A 283 -6.79 -24.96 36.23
C PRO A 283 -8.05 -25.81 36.13
N THR A 284 -8.02 -26.82 35.30
CA THR A 284 -9.11 -27.79 35.16
C THR A 284 -8.69 -29.14 35.69
N GLU A 285 -9.62 -29.86 36.26
CA GLU A 285 -9.37 -31.25 36.63
C GLU A 285 -9.24 -32.10 35.36
N ASN A 286 -8.10 -32.81 35.24
CA ASN A 286 -7.96 -33.82 34.19
C ASN A 286 -8.88 -35.04 34.47
N ALA A 287 -8.95 -35.98 33.52
CA ALA A 287 -9.75 -37.20 33.67
C ALA A 287 -9.38 -38.08 34.91
N LYS A 288 -8.31 -37.72 35.63
CA LYS A 288 -7.84 -38.37 36.86
C LYS A 288 -8.12 -37.54 38.11
N GLY A 289 -8.86 -36.44 38.02
CA GLY A 289 -9.17 -35.56 39.15
C GLY A 289 -7.96 -34.72 39.63
N GLN A 290 -6.93 -34.53 38.82
CA GLN A 290 -5.77 -33.70 39.15
C GLN A 290 -5.94 -32.32 38.53
N LEU A 291 -5.70 -31.27 39.31
CA LEU A 291 -5.63 -29.92 38.80
C LEU A 291 -4.43 -29.77 37.85
N VAL A 292 -4.67 -29.39 36.63
CA VAL A 292 -3.65 -29.06 35.63
C VAL A 292 -3.48 -27.55 35.60
N GLU A 293 -2.33 -27.11 36.03
CA GLU A 293 -1.92 -25.70 35.96
C GLU A 293 -1.23 -25.45 34.61
N TYR A 294 -1.70 -24.46 33.86
CA TYR A 294 -1.08 -24.09 32.60
C TYR A 294 -0.10 -22.94 32.86
N PRO A 295 1.09 -22.95 32.22
CA PRO A 295 2.06 -21.88 32.39
C PRO A 295 1.55 -20.54 31.84
N ASP A 296 2.13 -19.45 32.31
CA ASP A 296 1.84 -18.10 31.83
C ASP A 296 2.32 -17.89 30.41
N PHE A 297 1.69 -16.94 29.68
CA PHE A 297 2.23 -16.47 28.41
C PHE A 297 3.61 -15.83 28.63
N THR A 298 4.59 -16.23 27.82
CA THR A 298 5.94 -15.68 27.84
C THR A 298 6.20 -14.71 26.67
N ALA A 299 5.28 -14.67 25.71
CA ALA A 299 5.33 -13.79 24.54
C ALA A 299 4.22 -12.73 24.62
N GLY A 300 4.42 -11.60 23.97
CA GLY A 300 3.49 -10.46 23.98
C GLY A 300 4.10 -9.16 24.49
N THR A 301 5.33 -9.21 24.98
CA THR A 301 6.10 -8.08 25.52
C THR A 301 6.14 -6.90 24.54
N TYR A 302 6.32 -7.19 23.24
CA TYR A 302 6.45 -6.16 22.20
C TYR A 302 5.14 -5.83 21.48
N MET A 303 4.01 -6.18 22.09
CA MET A 303 2.67 -5.97 21.52
C MET A 303 1.73 -5.26 22.49
N THR A 304 1.61 -5.78 23.72
CA THR A 304 0.59 -5.37 24.69
C THR A 304 0.61 -3.88 25.01
N GLY A 305 1.81 -3.29 25.08
CA GLY A 305 1.99 -1.88 25.37
C GLY A 305 1.34 -0.92 24.39
N LYS A 306 0.92 -1.39 23.21
CA LYS A 306 0.20 -0.58 22.22
C LYS A 306 -1.19 -0.16 22.70
N TYR A 307 -1.90 -1.01 23.40
CA TYR A 307 -3.29 -0.78 23.76
C TYR A 307 -3.54 0.46 24.63
N PRO A 308 -2.83 0.68 25.77
CA PRO A 308 -3.15 1.80 26.64
C PRO A 308 -3.00 3.17 25.98
N PHE A 309 -1.95 3.37 25.19
CA PHE A 309 -1.75 4.70 24.60
C PHE A 309 -2.48 4.88 23.26
N MET A 310 -2.69 3.82 22.46
CA MET A 310 -3.40 3.93 21.19
C MET A 310 -4.92 4.04 21.36
N MET A 311 -5.50 3.23 22.26
CA MET A 311 -6.93 3.25 22.51
C MET A 311 -7.36 4.39 23.42
N PHE A 312 -6.52 4.84 24.34
CA PHE A 312 -6.91 5.81 25.36
C PHE A 312 -6.08 7.10 25.32
N GLY A 313 -4.75 6.98 25.28
CA GLY A 313 -3.84 8.12 25.33
C GLY A 313 -3.99 9.06 24.15
N LEU A 314 -3.89 8.55 22.92
CA LEU A 314 -4.00 9.38 21.71
C LEU A 314 -5.41 9.95 21.47
N PRO A 315 -6.51 9.23 21.68
CA PRO A 315 -7.84 9.84 21.69
C PRO A 315 -7.97 10.98 22.70
N ALA A 316 -7.37 10.85 23.89
CA ALA A 316 -7.35 11.92 24.88
C ALA A 316 -6.46 13.11 24.44
N ALA A 317 -5.34 12.87 23.73
CA ALA A 317 -4.55 13.91 23.09
C ALA A 317 -5.38 14.66 22.03
N ALA A 318 -6.13 13.94 21.18
CA ALA A 318 -7.04 14.54 20.20
C ALA A 318 -8.11 15.41 20.87
N LEU A 319 -8.68 14.95 21.99
CA LEU A 319 -9.61 15.72 22.79
C LEU A 319 -8.95 16.98 23.40
N ALA A 320 -7.71 16.88 23.87
CA ALA A 320 -6.95 18.03 24.38
C ALA A 320 -6.68 19.05 23.27
N MET A 321 -6.36 18.61 22.06
CA MET A 321 -6.19 19.46 20.89
C MET A 321 -7.52 20.15 20.50
N TYR A 322 -8.60 19.42 20.41
CA TYR A 322 -9.94 19.96 20.17
C TYR A 322 -10.31 21.07 21.18
N HIS A 323 -10.13 20.80 22.46
CA HIS A 323 -10.40 21.80 23.50
C HIS A 323 -9.45 23.00 23.44
N SER A 324 -8.25 22.84 22.87
CA SER A 324 -7.28 23.92 22.69
C SER A 324 -7.55 24.79 21.48
N ALA A 325 -8.38 24.34 20.53
CA ALA A 325 -8.77 25.11 19.35
C ALA A 325 -9.58 26.38 19.71
N LYS A 326 -9.46 27.44 18.89
CA LYS A 326 -10.25 28.67 19.00
C LYS A 326 -11.74 28.35 18.92
N THR A 327 -12.57 29.00 19.74
CA THR A 327 -14.00 28.66 19.89
C THR A 327 -14.78 28.65 18.56
N HIS A 328 -14.49 29.60 17.67
CA HIS A 328 -15.15 29.71 16.37
C HIS A 328 -14.73 28.60 15.39
N ARG A 329 -13.52 28.02 15.55
CA ARG A 329 -12.99 26.95 14.69
C ARG A 329 -13.28 25.54 15.21
N ARG A 330 -13.73 25.38 16.44
CA ARG A 330 -14.00 24.06 17.04
C ARG A 330 -14.94 23.19 16.22
N LYS A 331 -15.98 23.77 15.62
CA LYS A 331 -16.93 23.03 14.79
C LYS A 331 -16.26 22.44 13.54
N VAL A 332 -15.32 23.18 12.95
CA VAL A 332 -14.60 22.75 11.73
C VAL A 332 -13.65 21.60 12.05
N VAL A 333 -12.88 21.71 13.15
CA VAL A 333 -11.90 20.69 13.51
C VAL A 333 -12.47 19.50 14.29
N ALA A 334 -13.73 19.57 14.74
CA ALA A 334 -14.38 18.51 15.50
C ALA A 334 -14.40 17.18 14.74
N GLY A 335 -14.79 17.22 13.46
CA GLY A 335 -14.83 16.03 12.59
C GLY A 335 -13.46 15.40 12.42
N LEU A 336 -12.43 16.20 12.18
CA LEU A 336 -11.04 15.75 12.03
C LEU A 336 -10.56 15.00 13.28
N PHE A 337 -10.63 15.65 14.47
CA PHE A 337 -10.16 15.03 15.69
C PHE A 337 -10.99 13.83 16.13
N PHE A 338 -12.30 13.86 15.91
CA PHE A 338 -13.17 12.72 16.22
C PHE A 338 -12.87 11.53 15.31
N SER A 339 -12.76 11.74 14.01
CA SER A 339 -12.43 10.67 13.06
C SER A 339 -11.07 10.06 13.36
N ALA A 340 -10.05 10.88 13.58
CA ALA A 340 -8.73 10.41 13.91
C ALA A 340 -8.69 9.66 15.26
N ALA A 341 -9.39 10.15 16.28
CA ALA A 341 -9.51 9.49 17.58
C ALA A 341 -10.25 8.14 17.47
N LEU A 342 -11.33 8.08 16.70
CA LEU A 342 -12.08 6.85 16.47
C LEU A 342 -11.23 5.82 15.71
N THR A 343 -10.48 6.24 14.71
CA THR A 343 -9.56 5.37 13.95
C THR A 343 -8.50 4.78 14.88
N SER A 344 -7.84 5.62 15.70
CA SER A 344 -6.86 5.14 16.69
C SER A 344 -7.49 4.16 17.69
N PHE A 345 -8.67 4.48 18.24
CA PHE A 345 -9.38 3.64 19.20
C PHE A 345 -9.79 2.29 18.61
N LEU A 346 -10.40 2.28 17.41
CA LEU A 346 -10.93 1.06 16.81
C LEU A 346 -9.84 0.17 16.21
N THR A 347 -8.93 0.76 15.44
CA THR A 347 -7.97 0.01 14.62
C THR A 347 -6.53 0.12 15.09
N GLY A 348 -6.21 1.06 16.00
CA GLY A 348 -4.83 1.34 16.41
C GLY A 348 -4.00 2.09 15.35
N ILE A 349 -4.61 2.65 14.29
CA ILE A 349 -3.92 3.50 13.32
C ILE A 349 -3.80 4.90 13.93
N THR A 350 -2.58 5.32 14.22
CA THR A 350 -2.31 6.51 15.05
C THR A 350 -1.82 7.72 14.27
N GLU A 351 -1.32 7.51 13.05
CA GLU A 351 -0.71 8.54 12.20
C GLU A 351 -1.62 9.76 11.97
N PRO A 352 -2.95 9.61 11.78
CA PRO A 352 -3.83 10.77 11.61
C PRO A 352 -3.81 11.74 12.81
N ILE A 353 -3.62 11.23 14.04
CA ILE A 353 -3.47 12.07 15.23
C ILE A 353 -2.04 12.58 15.34
N GLU A 354 -1.05 11.72 15.21
CA GLU A 354 0.36 12.03 15.43
C GLU A 354 0.85 13.15 14.50
N PHE A 355 0.46 13.10 13.22
CA PHE A 355 0.86 14.12 12.24
C PHE A 355 0.23 15.49 12.50
N THR A 356 -0.88 15.57 13.23
CA THR A 356 -1.48 16.88 13.59
C THR A 356 -0.60 17.69 14.57
N PHE A 357 0.26 17.04 15.33
CA PHE A 357 1.15 17.73 16.28
C PHE A 357 2.64 17.52 16.02
N LEU A 358 3.03 16.46 15.29
CA LEU A 358 4.44 16.15 15.01
C LEU A 358 5.22 17.35 14.45
N PHE A 359 4.68 18.02 13.43
CA PHE A 359 5.39 19.10 12.73
C PHE A 359 5.25 20.46 13.40
N VAL A 360 4.16 20.68 14.13
CA VAL A 360 3.86 21.98 14.77
C VAL A 360 4.31 22.03 16.24
N ALA A 361 4.51 20.88 16.86
CA ALA A 361 4.95 20.74 18.24
C ALA A 361 5.82 19.48 18.44
N PRO A 362 7.03 19.41 17.83
CA PRO A 362 7.89 18.21 17.88
C PRO A 362 8.20 17.73 19.30
N LEU A 363 8.25 18.65 20.27
CA LEU A 363 8.47 18.29 21.67
C LEU A 363 7.31 17.45 22.24
N LEU A 364 6.07 17.71 21.83
CA LEU A 364 4.93 16.86 22.23
C LEU A 364 5.03 15.47 21.61
N PHE A 365 5.64 15.36 20.43
CA PHE A 365 5.88 14.06 19.83
C PHE A 365 6.96 13.27 20.61
N VAL A 366 8.03 13.93 21.07
CA VAL A 366 9.03 13.29 21.94
C VAL A 366 8.39 12.79 23.24
N VAL A 367 7.51 13.60 23.84
CA VAL A 367 6.76 13.22 25.05
C VAL A 367 5.83 12.04 24.75
N HIS A 368 5.16 12.04 23.60
CA HIS A 368 4.33 10.91 23.16
C HIS A 368 5.16 9.63 23.01
N ALA A 369 6.32 9.68 22.34
CA ALA A 369 7.20 8.52 22.20
C ALA A 369 7.68 7.99 23.56
N PHE A 370 7.99 8.89 24.50
CA PHE A 370 8.32 8.50 25.86
C PHE A 370 7.16 7.82 26.58
N PHE A 371 5.94 8.33 26.47
CA PHE A 371 4.75 7.70 27.04
C PHE A 371 4.43 6.36 26.41
N ALA A 372 4.68 6.19 25.12
CA ALA A 372 4.54 4.89 24.48
C ALA A 372 5.53 3.87 25.09
N GLY A 373 6.81 4.25 25.25
CA GLY A 373 7.77 3.41 25.98
C GLY A 373 7.30 3.03 27.39
N LEU A 374 6.78 4.02 28.15
CA LEU A 374 6.20 3.76 29.48
C LEU A 374 5.00 2.79 29.43
N SER A 375 4.17 2.89 28.40
CA SER A 375 3.03 1.97 28.23
C SER A 375 3.50 0.53 28.08
N PHE A 376 4.49 0.28 27.24
CA PHE A 376 5.09 -1.06 27.09
C PHE A 376 5.71 -1.53 28.40
N MET A 377 6.49 -0.68 29.05
CA MET A 377 7.12 -1.02 30.33
C MET A 377 6.10 -1.37 31.42
N ILE A 378 4.99 -0.63 31.53
CA ILE A 378 3.96 -0.88 32.55
C ILE A 378 3.23 -2.19 32.26
N MET A 379 2.90 -2.49 31.01
CA MET A 379 2.26 -3.75 30.66
C MET A 379 3.15 -4.94 30.98
N GLU A 380 4.43 -4.88 30.66
CA GLU A 380 5.41 -5.90 31.00
C GLU A 380 5.62 -6.04 32.52
N LEU A 381 5.71 -4.93 33.24
CA LEU A 381 5.82 -4.92 34.71
C LEU A 381 4.62 -5.59 35.39
N MET A 382 3.43 -5.49 34.77
CA MET A 382 2.21 -6.12 35.26
C MET A 382 2.03 -7.55 34.75
N ASN A 383 2.98 -8.08 33.98
CA ASN A 383 2.95 -9.40 33.36
C ASN A 383 1.67 -9.63 32.52
N ILE A 384 1.28 -8.63 31.72
CA ILE A 384 0.11 -8.70 30.84
C ILE A 384 0.58 -8.85 29.40
N HIS A 385 0.23 -9.97 28.78
CA HIS A 385 0.68 -10.39 27.46
C HIS A 385 -0.50 -10.63 26.52
N ILE A 386 -0.86 -9.62 25.74
CA ILE A 386 -1.96 -9.67 24.74
C ILE A 386 -1.38 -9.37 23.37
N ALA A 387 -1.60 -10.27 22.42
CA ALA A 387 -1.12 -10.06 21.05
C ALA A 387 -1.84 -8.92 20.33
N VAL A 388 -1.21 -8.44 19.29
CA VAL A 388 -1.86 -7.67 18.23
C VAL A 388 -1.66 -8.42 16.91
N SER A 389 -2.65 -8.38 16.03
CA SER A 389 -2.49 -8.88 14.66
C SER A 389 -1.82 -7.83 13.77
N PHE A 390 -2.24 -6.58 13.94
CA PHE A 390 -1.76 -5.45 13.17
C PHE A 390 -1.41 -4.26 14.05
N SER A 391 -2.32 -3.82 14.92
CA SER A 391 -2.11 -2.66 15.78
C SER A 391 -2.98 -2.68 17.02
N GLY A 392 -2.64 -1.88 18.03
CA GLY A 392 -3.27 -1.88 19.36
C GLY A 392 -4.63 -1.17 19.41
N GLY A 393 -5.60 -1.58 18.61
CA GLY A 393 -6.97 -1.07 18.62
C GLY A 393 -7.97 -1.99 19.30
N LEU A 394 -9.22 -1.52 19.47
CA LEU A 394 -10.31 -2.25 20.10
C LEU A 394 -10.60 -3.60 19.43
N ILE A 395 -10.43 -3.69 18.10
CA ILE A 395 -10.67 -4.91 17.34
C ILE A 395 -9.71 -6.00 17.83
N ASP A 396 -8.41 -5.75 17.82
CA ASP A 396 -7.40 -6.69 18.30
C ASP A 396 -7.53 -6.94 19.80
N PHE A 397 -7.82 -5.90 20.58
CA PHE A 397 -8.03 -6.03 22.01
C PHE A 397 -9.20 -6.96 22.36
N PHE A 398 -10.31 -6.86 21.62
CA PHE A 398 -11.44 -7.77 21.79
C PHE A 398 -11.07 -9.20 21.42
N LEU A 399 -10.42 -9.39 20.26
CA LEU A 399 -10.10 -10.71 19.72
C LEU A 399 -9.04 -11.46 20.54
N PHE A 400 -8.01 -10.74 21.03
CA PHE A 400 -6.85 -11.37 21.68
C PHE A 400 -6.76 -11.13 23.17
N GLY A 401 -7.47 -10.13 23.69
CA GLY A 401 -7.54 -9.87 25.13
C GLY A 401 -8.83 -10.36 25.77
N ILE A 402 -9.99 -9.88 25.29
CA ILE A 402 -11.29 -10.14 25.92
C ILE A 402 -11.79 -11.56 25.57
N LEU A 403 -11.83 -11.89 24.28
CA LEU A 403 -12.43 -13.14 23.81
C LEU A 403 -11.75 -14.40 24.36
N PRO A 404 -10.40 -14.49 24.37
CA PRO A 404 -9.74 -15.65 24.98
C PRO A 404 -9.87 -15.68 26.50
N GLY A 405 -10.00 -14.52 27.15
CA GLY A 405 -10.14 -14.40 28.61
C GLY A 405 -8.95 -14.96 29.41
N ARG A 406 -7.77 -15.06 28.77
CA ARG A 406 -6.57 -15.72 29.35
C ARG A 406 -5.70 -14.77 30.16
N GLN A 407 -5.88 -13.47 29.99
CA GLN A 407 -5.09 -12.42 30.63
C GLN A 407 -6.02 -11.44 31.36
N PRO A 408 -5.55 -10.72 32.38
CA PRO A 408 -6.33 -9.72 33.10
C PRO A 408 -6.54 -8.45 32.24
N TRP A 409 -7.23 -8.60 31.10
CA TRP A 409 -7.47 -7.57 30.10
C TRP A 409 -8.09 -6.30 30.67
N TYR A 410 -8.89 -6.38 31.76
CA TYR A 410 -9.49 -5.23 32.43
C TYR A 410 -8.44 -4.27 33.01
N LEU A 411 -7.24 -4.76 33.35
CA LEU A 411 -6.14 -3.92 33.82
C LEU A 411 -5.58 -3.03 32.70
N VAL A 412 -5.61 -3.51 31.45
CA VAL A 412 -5.24 -2.70 30.28
C VAL A 412 -6.16 -1.48 30.15
N ILE A 413 -7.47 -1.66 30.40
CA ILE A 413 -8.44 -0.56 30.41
C ILE A 413 -8.12 0.41 31.55
N LEU A 414 -7.83 -0.09 32.74
CA LEU A 414 -7.53 0.73 33.90
C LEU A 414 -6.28 1.59 33.66
N VAL A 415 -5.19 0.98 33.16
CA VAL A 415 -3.95 1.67 32.78
C VAL A 415 -4.23 2.66 31.64
N GLY A 416 -5.01 2.25 30.64
CA GLY A 416 -5.41 3.10 29.53
C GLY A 416 -6.16 4.38 29.98
N LEU A 417 -7.07 4.27 30.93
CA LEU A 417 -7.73 5.43 31.52
C LEU A 417 -6.75 6.36 32.25
N GLY A 418 -5.75 5.79 32.94
CA GLY A 418 -4.63 6.56 33.50
C GLY A 418 -3.86 7.32 32.41
N PHE A 419 -3.51 6.64 31.32
CA PHE A 419 -2.88 7.27 30.17
C PHE A 419 -3.75 8.36 29.55
N ALA A 420 -5.06 8.15 29.42
CA ALA A 420 -5.97 9.18 28.93
C ALA A 420 -5.90 10.47 29.77
N GLY A 421 -5.89 10.34 31.08
CA GLY A 421 -5.75 11.49 31.99
C GLY A 421 -4.41 12.22 31.81
N VAL A 422 -3.31 11.47 31.80
CA VAL A 422 -1.96 12.01 31.62
C VAL A 422 -1.80 12.69 30.25
N TYR A 423 -2.19 12.01 29.16
CA TYR A 423 -2.13 12.59 27.81
C TYR A 423 -2.96 13.87 27.68
N TYR A 424 -4.20 13.86 28.21
CA TYR A 424 -5.03 15.05 28.16
C TYR A 424 -4.39 16.24 28.85
N VAL A 425 -3.89 16.06 30.07
CA VAL A 425 -3.28 17.13 30.87
C VAL A 425 -1.98 17.62 30.22
N VAL A 426 -1.08 16.70 29.84
CA VAL A 426 0.22 17.04 29.27
C VAL A 426 0.06 17.70 27.90
N PHE A 427 -0.79 17.18 27.02
CA PHE A 427 -1.04 17.80 25.72
C PHE A 427 -1.69 19.18 25.87
N ARG A 428 -2.67 19.31 26.77
CA ARG A 428 -3.33 20.61 27.02
C ARG A 428 -2.35 21.66 27.55
N ALA A 429 -1.47 21.25 28.48
CA ALA A 429 -0.45 22.13 29.03
C ALA A 429 0.62 22.45 27.97
N GLY A 430 1.14 21.43 27.28
CA GLY A 430 2.17 21.59 26.26
C GLY A 430 1.74 22.46 25.08
N ILE A 431 0.51 22.31 24.59
CA ILE A 431 -0.05 23.16 23.52
C ILE A 431 -0.08 24.62 23.95
N ARG A 432 -0.42 24.89 25.23
CA ARG A 432 -0.44 26.26 25.75
C ARG A 432 0.95 26.84 25.98
N LEU A 433 1.84 26.05 26.60
CA LEU A 433 3.20 26.49 26.94
C LEU A 433 4.07 26.72 25.70
N LEU A 434 3.90 25.88 24.68
CA LEU A 434 4.65 25.98 23.43
C LEU A 434 3.97 26.90 22.40
N ASP A 435 2.81 27.44 22.72
CA ASP A 435 1.92 28.14 21.76
C ASP A 435 1.78 27.39 20.44
N ALA A 436 1.62 26.07 20.51
CA ALA A 436 1.61 25.21 19.34
C ALA A 436 0.44 25.53 18.42
N LYS A 437 0.73 25.77 17.15
CA LYS A 437 -0.25 26.12 16.09
C LYS A 437 -0.91 24.85 15.52
N ILE A 438 -1.50 24.05 16.39
CA ILE A 438 -2.26 22.86 16.00
C ILE A 438 -3.53 23.27 15.21
N PRO A 439 -4.17 22.33 14.45
CA PRO A 439 -5.41 22.60 13.74
C PRO A 439 -6.45 23.30 14.61
N GLY A 440 -6.95 24.43 14.15
CA GLY A 440 -7.91 25.29 14.88
C GLY A 440 -7.29 26.30 15.85
N ARG A 441 -5.95 26.33 16.02
CA ARG A 441 -5.22 27.38 16.77
C ARG A 441 -4.39 28.30 15.87
N GLU A 442 -4.35 28.08 14.59
CA GLU A 442 -3.62 28.90 13.63
C GLU A 442 -4.07 30.37 13.66
N ASP A 443 -3.14 31.27 13.33
CA ASP A 443 -3.46 32.69 13.20
C ASP A 443 -4.37 32.88 11.98
N ASP A 444 -5.24 33.92 12.03
CA ASP A 444 -6.24 34.20 10.95
C ASP A 444 -5.57 34.72 9.66
N ILE A 445 -4.63 33.98 9.11
CA ILE A 445 -4.07 34.19 7.78
C ILE A 445 -4.92 33.35 6.83
N GLY A 446 -5.68 34.04 5.99
CA GLY A 446 -6.53 33.62 4.89
C GLY A 446 -6.82 32.13 4.68
N ASP A 447 -7.99 31.86 4.27
CA ASP A 447 -8.68 30.56 3.99
C ASP A 447 -7.90 29.48 3.20
N GLU A 448 -6.63 29.68 2.90
CA GLU A 448 -5.81 28.78 2.05
C GLU A 448 -5.31 27.51 2.76
N THR A 449 -5.35 27.45 4.09
CA THR A 449 -4.88 26.26 4.84
C THR A 449 -6.00 25.31 5.27
N ALA A 450 -7.25 25.67 5.12
CA ALA A 450 -8.39 24.79 5.37
C ALA A 450 -8.45 23.63 4.37
N ASP A 451 -7.98 23.85 3.15
CA ASP A 451 -7.90 22.81 2.09
C ASP A 451 -6.81 21.76 2.30
N MET A 452 -5.80 22.04 3.15
CA MET A 452 -4.76 21.04 3.48
C MET A 452 -5.20 20.03 4.54
N LEU A 453 -6.33 20.27 5.21
CA LEU A 453 -6.83 19.46 6.34
C LEU A 453 -8.15 18.78 6.04
N ASP A 454 -8.56 18.72 4.78
CA ASP A 454 -9.70 17.91 4.35
C ASP A 454 -9.40 16.42 4.61
N PRO A 455 -10.22 15.72 5.42
CA PRO A 455 -10.07 14.27 5.64
C PRO A 455 -10.14 13.43 4.36
N GLY A 456 -10.60 14.01 3.24
CA GLY A 456 -10.60 13.39 1.92
C GLY A 456 -9.23 13.37 1.22
N SER A 457 -8.20 14.04 1.74
CA SER A 457 -6.86 14.05 1.14
C SER A 457 -5.97 12.88 1.56
N TYR A 458 -6.41 12.05 2.50
CA TYR A 458 -5.76 10.81 2.91
C TYR A 458 -6.57 9.60 2.43
N ASP A 459 -6.62 9.38 1.11
CA ASP A 459 -7.09 8.13 0.55
C ASP A 459 -6.12 7.00 0.87
N VAL A 460 -6.39 6.30 1.97
CA VAL A 460 -5.95 4.93 2.19
C VAL A 460 -7.10 4.02 1.75
N ALA A 461 -6.89 3.36 0.61
CA ALA A 461 -7.69 2.27 0.05
C ALA A 461 -9.17 2.61 -0.26
N GLY A 462 -9.44 2.65 -1.56
CA GLY A 462 -10.74 2.87 -2.17
C GLY A 462 -11.88 2.05 -1.61
N GLU A 463 -12.93 2.78 -1.29
CA GLU A 463 -14.31 2.39 -1.55
C GLU A 463 -15.18 3.64 -1.39
N ARG A 464 -15.59 4.22 -2.52
CA ARG A 464 -16.64 5.22 -2.55
C ARG A 464 -17.99 4.53 -2.42
N ASN A 465 -18.66 4.73 -1.32
CA ASN A 465 -20.09 4.54 -1.28
C ASN A 465 -20.78 5.76 -1.92
N SER A 466 -21.33 5.53 -3.09
CA SER A 466 -22.28 6.40 -3.77
C SER A 466 -23.63 6.30 -3.05
N GLU A 467 -23.96 7.27 -2.21
CA GLU A 467 -25.36 7.60 -1.88
C GLU A 467 -25.38 8.96 -1.16
N LEU A 468 -25.73 10.01 -1.92
CA LEU A 468 -26.49 11.18 -1.48
C LEU A 468 -26.59 12.20 -2.63
N ALA A 469 -27.35 11.82 -3.65
CA ALA A 469 -27.83 12.78 -4.63
C ALA A 469 -29.36 12.81 -4.59
N ALA A 470 -29.92 13.66 -3.75
CA ALA A 470 -31.27 14.19 -3.96
C ALA A 470 -31.44 15.50 -3.19
N GLY A 471 -31.51 16.63 -3.91
CA GLY A 471 -31.97 17.89 -3.35
C GLY A 471 -31.35 19.13 -4.00
N GLY A 472 -31.86 19.50 -5.11
CA GLY A 472 -32.07 20.74 -5.84
C GLY A 472 -31.36 22.05 -5.47
N GLN A 473 -30.77 22.63 -6.53
CA GLN A 473 -30.68 24.05 -6.89
C GLN A 473 -29.92 25.04 -6.01
N LEU A 474 -28.77 25.50 -6.50
CA LEU A 474 -28.49 26.84 -7.05
C LEU A 474 -26.95 26.96 -7.25
N ALA A 475 -26.55 27.16 -8.51
CA ALA A 475 -25.18 27.36 -8.93
C ALA A 475 -24.68 28.72 -8.42
N VAL A 476 -23.67 28.68 -7.53
CA VAL A 476 -22.69 29.74 -7.37
C VAL A 476 -21.37 29.09 -7.76
N ALA A 477 -20.76 29.57 -8.82
CA ALA A 477 -19.49 29.08 -9.33
C ALA A 477 -18.40 29.22 -8.25
N ALA A 478 -17.99 28.08 -7.70
CA ALA A 478 -16.79 28.00 -6.88
C ALA A 478 -15.57 28.35 -7.74
N PRO A 479 -14.52 29.00 -7.20
CA PRO A 479 -13.31 29.30 -7.97
C PRO A 479 -12.73 28.00 -8.51
N PRO A 480 -12.27 27.95 -9.80
CA PRO A 480 -11.85 26.73 -10.43
C PRO A 480 -10.64 26.14 -9.68
N THR A 481 -10.76 24.88 -9.24
CA THR A 481 -9.66 24.10 -8.65
C THR A 481 -8.47 24.04 -9.60
N MET A 482 -7.28 23.66 -9.11
CA MET A 482 -6.10 23.49 -9.95
C MET A 482 -6.38 22.48 -11.07
N GLY A 483 -7.05 21.38 -10.78
CA GLY A 483 -7.52 20.39 -11.76
C GLY A 483 -8.46 21.00 -12.79
N GLY A 484 -9.43 21.84 -12.39
CA GLY A 484 -10.35 22.52 -13.29
C GLY A 484 -9.64 23.51 -14.23
N LYS A 485 -8.66 24.26 -13.70
CA LYS A 485 -7.81 25.16 -14.52
C LYS A 485 -6.97 24.38 -15.52
N LEU A 486 -6.46 23.22 -15.16
CA LEU A 486 -5.74 22.34 -16.08
C LEU A 486 -6.67 21.76 -17.15
N VAL A 487 -7.85 21.27 -16.79
CA VAL A 487 -8.84 20.81 -17.79
C VAL A 487 -9.13 21.93 -18.80
N GLN A 488 -9.34 23.15 -18.33
CA GLN A 488 -9.56 24.31 -19.19
C GLN A 488 -8.35 24.60 -20.11
N ALA A 489 -7.13 24.52 -19.57
CA ALA A 489 -5.89 24.75 -20.31
C ALA A 489 -5.58 23.63 -21.32
N PHE A 490 -6.07 22.43 -21.11
CA PHE A 490 -6.03 21.34 -22.09
C PHE A 490 -7.16 21.41 -23.13
N GLY A 491 -7.96 22.49 -23.14
CA GLY A 491 -8.99 22.76 -24.14
C GLY A 491 -10.39 22.29 -23.73
N GLY A 492 -10.64 22.13 -22.44
CA GLY A 492 -11.94 21.73 -21.88
C GLY A 492 -12.12 20.21 -21.78
N SER A 493 -13.19 19.80 -21.07
CA SER A 493 -13.50 18.39 -20.83
C SER A 493 -13.69 17.62 -22.15
N ASP A 494 -14.31 18.24 -23.13
CA ASP A 494 -14.59 17.63 -24.43
C ASP A 494 -13.34 17.42 -25.29
N ASN A 495 -12.23 18.12 -24.97
CA ASN A 495 -10.98 17.95 -25.67
C ASN A 495 -10.08 16.86 -25.06
N ILE A 496 -10.35 16.45 -23.82
CA ILE A 496 -9.59 15.41 -23.13
C ILE A 496 -10.20 14.05 -23.42
N LYS A 497 -9.48 13.23 -24.19
CA LYS A 497 -9.91 11.88 -24.56
C LYS A 497 -9.45 10.83 -23.57
N ASN A 498 -8.22 10.95 -23.08
CA ASN A 498 -7.66 10.08 -22.07
C ASN A 498 -6.76 10.90 -21.14
N LEU A 499 -6.89 10.64 -19.84
CA LEU A 499 -6.12 11.30 -18.79
C LEU A 499 -5.40 10.25 -17.98
N ASP A 500 -4.08 10.26 -18.07
CA ASP A 500 -3.19 9.39 -17.32
C ASP A 500 -2.04 10.16 -16.71
N ALA A 501 -1.40 9.62 -15.70
CA ALA A 501 -0.22 10.18 -15.08
C ALA A 501 0.85 9.12 -14.84
N CYS A 502 2.09 9.53 -14.83
CA CYS A 502 3.18 8.79 -14.24
C CYS A 502 3.82 9.66 -13.16
N ILE A 503 4.77 9.10 -12.41
CA ILE A 503 5.39 9.72 -11.21
C ILE A 503 5.75 11.20 -11.37
N THR A 504 6.04 11.67 -12.61
CA THR A 504 6.49 13.05 -12.85
C THR A 504 5.72 13.78 -13.92
N ARG A 505 4.76 13.15 -14.62
CA ARG A 505 4.11 13.73 -15.80
C ARG A 505 2.64 13.37 -15.86
N LEU A 506 1.81 14.37 -16.12
CA LEU A 506 0.49 14.16 -16.69
C LEU A 506 0.63 13.76 -18.17
N ARG A 507 -0.08 12.74 -18.58
CA ARG A 507 -0.15 12.25 -19.96
C ARG A 507 -1.58 12.36 -20.42
N ILE A 508 -1.85 13.31 -21.28
CA ILE A 508 -3.20 13.64 -21.71
C ILE A 508 -3.30 13.47 -23.21
N GLU A 509 -4.15 12.56 -23.64
CA GLU A 509 -4.51 12.44 -25.03
C GLU A 509 -5.65 13.41 -25.33
N VAL A 510 -5.38 14.41 -26.16
CA VAL A 510 -6.37 15.41 -26.56
C VAL A 510 -6.94 15.12 -27.94
N LEU A 511 -8.17 15.52 -28.18
CA LEU A 511 -8.81 15.42 -29.48
C LEU A 511 -8.20 16.40 -30.47
N ASP A 512 -7.98 17.63 -30.01
CA ASP A 512 -7.43 18.74 -30.78
C ASP A 512 -6.33 19.43 -29.97
N LYS A 513 -5.07 19.23 -30.39
CA LYS A 513 -3.91 19.83 -29.74
C LYS A 513 -3.83 21.36 -29.92
N THR A 514 -4.53 21.95 -30.91
CA THR A 514 -4.53 23.39 -31.11
C THR A 514 -5.29 24.15 -30.03
N LYS A 515 -6.16 23.43 -29.29
CA LYS A 515 -6.90 23.96 -28.13
C LYS A 515 -6.11 23.93 -26.83
N VAL A 516 -4.90 23.36 -26.84
CA VAL A 516 -4.06 23.24 -25.64
C VAL A 516 -3.25 24.51 -25.43
N ASP A 517 -3.51 25.21 -24.34
CA ASP A 517 -2.75 26.37 -23.90
C ASP A 517 -1.53 26.00 -23.08
N LYS A 518 -0.40 25.72 -23.75
CA LYS A 518 0.86 25.35 -23.11
C LYS A 518 1.39 26.43 -22.17
N ALA A 519 1.17 27.70 -22.52
CA ALA A 519 1.65 28.80 -21.69
C ALA A 519 0.92 28.84 -20.34
N THR A 520 -0.39 28.60 -20.35
CA THR A 520 -1.17 28.48 -19.11
C THR A 520 -0.79 27.21 -18.31
N ILE A 521 -0.56 26.08 -18.96
CA ILE A 521 -0.10 24.84 -18.27
C ILE A 521 1.25 25.07 -17.57
N GLN A 522 2.18 25.79 -18.21
CA GLN A 522 3.46 26.16 -17.58
C GLN A 522 3.27 27.16 -16.43
N LYS A 523 2.40 28.16 -16.57
CA LYS A 523 2.06 29.10 -15.48
C LYS A 523 1.41 28.38 -14.28
N LEU A 524 0.70 27.30 -14.53
CA LEU A 524 0.14 26.44 -13.50
C LEU A 524 1.17 25.48 -12.85
N GLY A 525 2.46 25.63 -13.17
CA GLY A 525 3.58 24.97 -12.49
C GLY A 525 4.17 23.77 -13.23
N ALA A 526 3.82 23.54 -14.49
CA ALA A 526 4.50 22.54 -15.29
C ALA A 526 5.91 23.01 -15.66
N ALA A 527 6.94 22.22 -15.35
CA ALA A 527 8.33 22.48 -15.73
C ALA A 527 8.56 22.43 -17.26
N GLY A 528 7.64 21.80 -18.00
CA GLY A 528 7.66 21.71 -19.45
C GLY A 528 6.45 20.98 -19.99
N VAL A 529 6.10 21.26 -21.24
CA VAL A 529 5.00 20.60 -21.96
C VAL A 529 5.55 20.04 -23.27
N LEU A 530 5.41 18.72 -23.45
CA LEU A 530 5.87 17.98 -24.62
C LEU A 530 4.65 17.49 -25.41
N GLU A 531 4.68 17.64 -26.73
CA GLU A 531 3.65 17.09 -27.62
C GLU A 531 4.24 15.96 -28.48
N ILE A 532 3.56 14.82 -28.48
CA ILE A 532 3.89 13.68 -29.33
C ILE A 532 2.59 13.24 -30.01
N GLY A 533 2.34 13.74 -31.22
CA GLY A 533 1.04 13.59 -31.88
C GLY A 533 -0.06 14.32 -31.09
N ASN A 534 -1.13 13.61 -30.73
CA ASN A 534 -2.22 14.12 -29.89
C ASN A 534 -2.00 13.85 -28.39
N ASN A 535 -0.86 13.28 -28.02
CA ASN A 535 -0.46 13.09 -26.63
C ASN A 535 0.31 14.31 -26.14
N VAL A 536 -0.25 15.02 -25.18
CA VAL A 536 0.39 16.15 -24.51
C VAL A 536 0.86 15.68 -23.13
N GLN A 537 2.15 15.84 -22.86
CA GLN A 537 2.76 15.47 -21.60
C GLN A 537 3.18 16.75 -20.86
N ALA A 538 2.61 16.98 -19.68
CA ALA A 538 2.98 18.10 -18.81
C ALA A 538 3.77 17.60 -17.59
N ILE A 539 4.96 18.17 -17.37
CA ILE A 539 5.90 17.74 -16.33
C ILE A 539 5.60 18.51 -15.05
N PHE A 540 4.93 17.88 -14.09
CA PHE A 540 4.60 18.45 -12.79
C PHE A 540 5.40 17.85 -11.63
N GLY A 541 6.34 16.91 -11.92
CA GLY A 541 7.06 16.20 -10.89
C GLY A 541 6.13 15.31 -10.04
N PRO A 542 6.41 15.14 -8.74
CA PRO A 542 5.63 14.24 -7.87
C PRO A 542 4.14 14.59 -7.73
N LYS A 543 3.73 15.78 -8.17
CA LYS A 543 2.33 16.23 -8.10
C LYS A 543 1.46 15.68 -9.23
N ALA A 544 2.04 15.02 -10.24
CA ALA A 544 1.33 14.61 -11.44
C ALA A 544 0.16 13.66 -11.16
N GLU A 545 0.32 12.71 -10.25
CA GLU A 545 -0.74 11.76 -9.90
C GLU A 545 -1.89 12.44 -9.15
N GLY A 546 -1.59 13.33 -8.19
CA GLY A 546 -2.61 14.12 -7.49
C GLY A 546 -3.40 15.03 -8.44
N LEU A 547 -2.71 15.71 -9.36
CA LEU A 547 -3.34 16.57 -10.36
C LEU A 547 -4.23 15.78 -11.35
N LYS A 548 -3.89 14.53 -11.67
CA LYS A 548 -4.77 13.64 -12.43
C LYS A 548 -6.10 13.43 -11.71
N GLY A 549 -6.06 13.12 -10.40
CA GLY A 549 -7.26 12.98 -9.58
C GLY A 549 -8.11 14.24 -9.58
N GLU A 550 -7.51 15.41 -9.32
CA GLU A 550 -8.21 16.70 -9.34
C GLU A 550 -8.86 17.01 -10.70
N MET A 551 -8.19 16.67 -11.80
CA MET A 551 -8.74 16.85 -13.15
C MET A 551 -9.92 15.89 -13.39
N GLN A 552 -9.84 14.64 -12.92
CA GLN A 552 -10.94 13.67 -13.01
C GLN A 552 -12.16 14.14 -12.22
N ASP A 553 -11.94 14.63 -11.01
CA ASP A 553 -13.01 15.16 -10.15
C ASP A 553 -13.64 16.41 -10.77
N ALA A 554 -12.84 17.31 -11.32
CA ALA A 554 -13.30 18.50 -12.01
C ALA A 554 -14.15 18.17 -13.26
N MET A 555 -13.75 17.13 -14.03
CA MET A 555 -14.52 16.64 -15.19
C MET A 555 -15.81 15.92 -14.77
N ALA A 556 -15.81 15.24 -13.63
CA ALA A 556 -16.99 14.57 -13.07
C ALA A 556 -18.03 15.57 -12.49
N ALA A 557 -17.59 16.73 -12.02
CA ALA A 557 -18.45 17.79 -11.47
C ALA A 557 -19.27 18.53 -12.54
N GLY A 558 -18.89 18.43 -13.82
CA GLY A 558 -19.62 19.01 -14.95
C GLY A 558 -18.70 19.36 -16.14
N PRO A 559 -19.27 19.65 -17.30
CA PRO A 559 -18.49 20.03 -18.48
C PRO A 559 -17.78 21.37 -18.26
N ILE A 560 -16.45 21.39 -18.47
CA ILE A 560 -15.60 22.57 -18.39
C ILE A 560 -15.26 23.00 -19.82
N GLU A 561 -15.62 24.23 -20.20
CA GLU A 561 -15.34 24.78 -21.54
C GLU A 561 -13.90 25.32 -21.64
N ALA A 562 -13.35 25.34 -22.86
CA ALA A 562 -12.05 25.96 -23.16
C ALA A 562 -12.10 27.46 -22.93
N ALA A 563 -11.02 28.07 -22.45
CA ALA A 563 -10.90 29.53 -22.34
C ALA A 563 -10.87 30.15 -23.74
N GLY A 564 -11.98 30.74 -24.13
CA GLY A 564 -12.25 31.60 -25.25
C GLY A 564 -11.35 31.51 -26.50
N ALA A 565 -11.84 30.80 -27.53
CA ALA A 565 -11.43 31.06 -28.91
C ALA A 565 -12.67 30.99 -29.81
N ALA A 566 -12.86 32.05 -30.61
CA ALA A 566 -13.93 32.14 -31.58
C ALA A 566 -13.80 31.04 -32.65
N GLY A 567 -14.93 30.41 -32.98
CA GLY A 567 -14.97 29.28 -33.90
C GLY A 567 -14.71 29.62 -35.36
N PRO A 568 -14.21 28.66 -36.14
CA PRO A 568 -14.23 28.69 -37.58
C PRO A 568 -15.43 27.90 -38.16
N PRO A 569 -15.78 28.14 -39.43
CA PRO A 569 -17.07 27.79 -40.03
C PRO A 569 -17.16 26.29 -40.42
N ALA A 570 -18.39 25.84 -40.58
CA ALA A 570 -18.78 24.47 -40.91
C ALA A 570 -18.23 23.94 -42.26
N PRO A 571 -17.92 22.65 -42.37
CA PRO A 571 -17.43 22.05 -43.62
C PRO A 571 -18.55 21.64 -44.57
N GLN A 572 -18.28 21.83 -45.86
CA GLN A 572 -19.08 21.41 -47.03
C GLN A 572 -18.89 19.90 -47.29
N PRO A 573 -19.85 19.24 -47.97
CA PRO A 573 -19.80 17.80 -48.22
C PRO A 573 -18.82 17.42 -49.32
N ALA A 574 -18.09 16.32 -49.11
CA ALA A 574 -17.10 15.77 -50.02
C ALA A 574 -17.70 14.89 -51.12
N ALA A 575 -17.00 14.86 -52.27
CA ALA A 575 -17.35 14.21 -53.51
C ALA A 575 -17.46 12.66 -53.46
N ALA A 576 -18.18 12.09 -54.40
CA ALA A 576 -18.46 10.67 -54.53
C ALA A 576 -17.21 9.82 -54.84
N ASP A 577 -16.98 8.78 -54.04
CA ASP A 577 -15.93 7.79 -54.23
C ASP A 577 -16.37 6.64 -55.14
N ASP A 578 -15.49 6.26 -56.06
CA ASP A 578 -15.68 5.20 -57.07
C ASP A 578 -15.41 3.80 -56.47
N LEU A 579 -16.07 3.47 -55.37
CA LEU A 579 -15.94 2.16 -54.67
C LEU A 579 -17.09 1.21 -55.05
N PRO A 580 -16.80 -0.10 -55.30
CA PRO A 580 -17.84 -1.06 -55.62
C PRO A 580 -18.82 -1.26 -54.45
N ASP A 581 -20.04 -1.69 -54.75
CA ASP A 581 -21.11 -1.92 -53.75
C ASP A 581 -20.96 -3.26 -52.99
N SER A 582 -19.72 -3.74 -52.87
CA SER A 582 -19.32 -4.91 -52.07
C SER A 582 -19.29 -4.60 -50.56
N GLU A 583 -19.30 -5.62 -49.72
CA GLU A 583 -19.19 -5.47 -48.26
C GLU A 583 -17.91 -4.71 -47.87
N ALA A 584 -16.79 -5.05 -48.53
CA ALA A 584 -15.50 -4.34 -48.33
C ALA A 584 -15.57 -2.88 -48.78
N GLY A 585 -16.22 -2.57 -49.92
CA GLY A 585 -16.41 -1.20 -50.38
C GLY A 585 -17.28 -0.38 -49.44
N LYS A 586 -18.37 -0.99 -48.90
CA LYS A 586 -19.23 -0.37 -47.88
C LYS A 586 -18.47 -0.11 -46.57
N LEU A 587 -17.59 -1.04 -46.17
CA LEU A 587 -16.74 -0.87 -45.00
C LEU A 587 -15.73 0.27 -45.20
N ILE A 588 -15.08 0.37 -46.36
CA ILE A 588 -14.16 1.49 -46.65
C ILE A 588 -14.91 2.82 -46.58
N ARG A 589 -16.11 2.93 -47.13
CA ARG A 589 -16.95 4.14 -46.99
C ARG A 589 -17.29 4.42 -45.52
N ALA A 590 -17.67 3.37 -44.77
CA ALA A 590 -18.00 3.52 -43.35
C ALA A 590 -16.79 3.91 -42.47
N PHE A 591 -15.57 3.60 -42.90
CA PHE A 591 -14.33 4.10 -42.28
C PHE A 591 -13.93 5.52 -42.77
N GLY A 592 -14.77 6.16 -43.61
CA GLY A 592 -14.57 7.53 -44.07
C GLY A 592 -13.87 7.63 -45.41
N GLY A 593 -13.86 6.58 -46.25
CA GLY A 593 -13.23 6.50 -47.56
C GLY A 593 -11.76 6.06 -47.55
N LYS A 594 -11.22 5.76 -48.76
CA LYS A 594 -9.82 5.30 -48.91
C LYS A 594 -8.82 6.27 -48.29
N ASP A 595 -8.99 7.55 -48.52
CA ASP A 595 -8.11 8.60 -48.05
C ASP A 595 -8.09 8.80 -46.54
N ASN A 596 -9.09 8.22 -45.86
CA ASN A 596 -9.16 8.25 -44.41
C ASN A 596 -8.49 7.04 -43.73
N ILE A 597 -8.21 5.97 -44.46
CA ILE A 597 -7.58 4.76 -43.96
C ILE A 597 -6.05 4.90 -44.09
N LYS A 598 -5.38 4.99 -42.96
CA LYS A 598 -3.92 5.08 -42.88
C LYS A 598 -3.24 3.72 -42.80
N ASN A 599 -3.83 2.77 -42.06
CA ASN A 599 -3.34 1.41 -41.95
C ASN A 599 -4.50 0.44 -41.70
N LEU A 600 -4.42 -0.73 -42.31
CA LEU A 600 -5.46 -1.76 -42.22
C LEU A 600 -4.82 -3.08 -41.79
N ASP A 601 -5.22 -3.57 -40.63
CA ASP A 601 -4.77 -4.85 -40.07
C ASP A 601 -5.94 -5.64 -39.49
N ALA A 602 -5.76 -6.93 -39.24
CA ALA A 602 -6.74 -7.78 -38.59
C ALA A 602 -6.08 -8.76 -37.64
N CYS A 603 -6.80 -9.17 -36.63
CA CYS A 603 -6.47 -10.33 -35.82
C CYS A 603 -7.65 -11.32 -35.86
N ILE A 604 -7.52 -12.50 -35.26
CA ILE A 604 -8.45 -13.64 -35.36
C ILE A 604 -9.94 -13.25 -35.27
N THR A 605 -10.29 -12.16 -34.57
CA THR A 605 -11.69 -11.75 -34.34
C THR A 605 -11.98 -10.29 -34.65
N ARG A 606 -10.98 -9.45 -34.99
CA ARG A 606 -11.13 -8.00 -35.08
C ARG A 606 -10.44 -7.45 -36.31
N LEU A 607 -11.15 -6.63 -37.06
CA LEU A 607 -10.58 -5.74 -38.06
C LEU A 607 -10.04 -4.48 -37.34
N ARG A 608 -8.79 -4.10 -37.58
CA ARG A 608 -8.12 -2.95 -37.00
C ARG A 608 -7.79 -1.95 -38.09
N VAL A 609 -8.39 -0.78 -38.03
CA VAL A 609 -8.24 0.25 -39.05
C VAL A 609 -7.70 1.50 -38.36
N GLU A 610 -6.48 1.91 -38.71
CA GLU A 610 -5.96 3.22 -38.32
C GLU A 610 -6.44 4.25 -39.33
N VAL A 611 -7.19 5.27 -38.86
CA VAL A 611 -7.75 6.31 -39.70
C VAL A 611 -7.06 7.64 -39.47
N PHE A 612 -7.01 8.51 -40.50
CA PHE A 612 -6.49 9.87 -40.36
C PHE A 612 -7.46 10.74 -39.55
N ASP A 613 -8.77 10.58 -39.78
CA ASP A 613 -9.82 11.34 -39.12
C ASP A 613 -10.96 10.42 -38.70
N LYS A 614 -11.06 10.17 -37.40
CA LYS A 614 -12.08 9.30 -36.82
C LYS A 614 -13.50 9.90 -36.87
N THR A 615 -13.64 11.21 -37.04
CA THR A 615 -14.97 11.85 -37.12
C THR A 615 -15.71 11.46 -38.40
N LYS A 616 -14.97 10.97 -39.41
CA LYS A 616 -15.52 10.44 -40.67
C LYS A 616 -15.95 8.99 -40.59
N VAL A 617 -15.75 8.31 -39.46
CA VAL A 617 -16.08 6.90 -39.28
C VAL A 617 -17.54 6.74 -38.87
N ASP A 618 -18.32 6.08 -39.70
CA ASP A 618 -19.71 5.70 -39.41
C ASP A 618 -19.77 4.35 -38.65
N LYS A 619 -19.71 4.44 -37.30
CA LYS A 619 -19.79 3.27 -36.42
C LYS A 619 -21.10 2.50 -36.56
N ALA A 620 -22.22 3.21 -36.77
CA ALA A 620 -23.52 2.61 -36.93
C ALA A 620 -23.59 1.85 -38.27
N GLY A 621 -22.99 2.39 -39.32
CA GLY A 621 -22.82 1.72 -40.60
C GLY A 621 -21.96 0.46 -40.49
N ILE A 622 -20.84 0.49 -39.76
CA ILE A 622 -19.97 -0.67 -39.53
C ILE A 622 -20.72 -1.78 -38.76
N GLN A 623 -21.51 -1.42 -37.75
CA GLN A 623 -22.34 -2.39 -37.04
C GLN A 623 -23.43 -3.01 -37.92
N LYS A 624 -24.08 -2.21 -38.75
CA LYS A 624 -25.07 -2.72 -39.74
C LYS A 624 -24.45 -3.68 -40.73
N LEU A 625 -23.16 -3.55 -41.02
CA LEU A 625 -22.41 -4.48 -41.88
C LEU A 625 -21.93 -5.74 -41.14
N GLY A 626 -22.44 -5.97 -39.92
CA GLY A 626 -22.25 -7.21 -39.18
C GLY A 626 -21.13 -7.21 -38.13
N ALA A 627 -20.60 -6.05 -37.76
CA ALA A 627 -19.71 -5.98 -36.63
C ALA A 627 -20.48 -6.09 -35.31
N ALA A 628 -20.09 -7.04 -34.44
CA ALA A 628 -20.69 -7.24 -33.11
C ALA A 628 -20.43 -6.05 -32.17
N GLY A 629 -19.41 -5.23 -32.47
CA GLY A 629 -19.08 -4.01 -31.74
C GLY A 629 -17.94 -3.25 -32.43
N VAL A 630 -17.90 -1.93 -32.22
CA VAL A 630 -16.85 -1.06 -32.74
C VAL A 630 -16.21 -0.36 -31.56
N LEU A 631 -14.91 -0.56 -31.39
CA LEU A 631 -14.09 0.02 -30.34
C LEU A 631 -13.11 1.02 -30.96
N GLU A 632 -12.99 2.21 -30.38
CA GLU A 632 -12.00 3.20 -30.80
C GLU A 632 -10.89 3.29 -29.74
N VAL A 633 -9.66 3.20 -30.20
CA VAL A 633 -8.46 3.40 -29.37
C VAL A 633 -7.54 4.37 -30.11
N GLY A 634 -7.69 5.64 -29.83
CA GLY A 634 -7.04 6.68 -30.62
C GLY A 634 -7.63 6.79 -32.02
N ASN A 635 -6.77 6.91 -33.00
CA ASN A 635 -7.15 6.84 -34.43
C ASN A 635 -7.28 5.38 -34.92
N ASN A 636 -7.13 4.40 -34.02
CA ASN A 636 -7.35 2.98 -34.32
C ASN A 636 -8.80 2.60 -34.04
N VAL A 637 -9.55 2.25 -35.05
CA VAL A 637 -10.91 1.77 -34.96
C VAL A 637 -10.89 0.24 -35.09
N GLN A 638 -11.39 -0.46 -34.08
CA GLN A 638 -11.43 -1.91 -34.05
C GLN A 638 -12.88 -2.38 -34.19
N ALA A 639 -13.18 -3.05 -35.27
CA ALA A 639 -14.50 -3.63 -35.53
C ALA A 639 -14.48 -5.16 -35.32
N ILE A 640 -15.37 -5.69 -34.50
CA ILE A 640 -15.40 -7.10 -34.10
C ILE A 640 -16.26 -7.86 -35.11
N PHE A 641 -15.63 -8.53 -36.09
CA PHE A 641 -16.28 -9.35 -37.10
C PHE A 641 -16.15 -10.86 -36.87
N GLY A 642 -15.52 -11.26 -35.74
CA GLY A 642 -15.22 -12.66 -35.48
C GLY A 642 -14.29 -13.27 -36.56
N PRO A 643 -14.45 -14.56 -36.92
CA PRO A 643 -13.54 -15.23 -37.85
C PRO A 643 -13.47 -14.61 -39.26
N ARG A 644 -14.38 -13.68 -39.60
CA ARG A 644 -14.42 -13.01 -40.91
C ARG A 644 -13.45 -11.81 -41.00
N ALA A 645 -12.86 -11.39 -39.90
CA ALA A 645 -12.04 -10.17 -39.86
C ALA A 645 -10.86 -10.20 -40.86
N GLU A 646 -10.17 -11.33 -40.98
CA GLU A 646 -9.01 -11.48 -41.88
C GLU A 646 -9.42 -11.50 -43.36
N ALA A 647 -10.56 -12.13 -43.68
CA ALA A 647 -11.11 -12.15 -45.05
C ALA A 647 -11.51 -10.72 -45.47
N LEU A 648 -12.22 -9.99 -44.60
CA LEU A 648 -12.62 -8.60 -44.85
C LEU A 648 -11.42 -7.66 -45.03
N LYS A 649 -10.36 -7.83 -44.23
CA LYS A 649 -9.10 -7.12 -44.43
C LYS A 649 -8.54 -7.34 -45.84
N THR A 650 -8.47 -8.61 -46.27
CA THR A 650 -7.92 -8.97 -47.58
C THR A 650 -8.74 -8.39 -48.71
N GLU A 651 -10.07 -8.38 -48.59
CA GLU A 651 -10.96 -7.79 -49.59
C GLU A 651 -10.86 -6.26 -49.62
N MET A 652 -10.77 -5.60 -48.44
CA MET A 652 -10.58 -4.14 -48.37
C MET A 652 -9.22 -3.74 -48.95
N GLN A 653 -8.14 -4.48 -48.69
CA GLN A 653 -6.82 -4.24 -49.26
C GLN A 653 -6.77 -4.30 -50.77
N LYS A 654 -7.60 -5.14 -51.42
CA LYS A 654 -7.70 -5.18 -52.88
C LYS A 654 -8.39 -3.97 -53.50
N LEU A 655 -9.16 -3.24 -52.68
CA LEU A 655 -9.92 -2.07 -53.12
C LEU A 655 -9.24 -0.74 -52.76
N MET A 656 -8.24 -0.79 -51.91
CA MET A 656 -7.42 0.36 -51.50
C MET A 656 -6.26 0.59 -52.46
#